data_eab5b4e907ecb2cd9450116e34176bd1
#
_entry.id   eab5b4e907ecb2cd9450116e34176bd1
#
_cell.length_a   1.000
_cell.length_b   1.000
_cell.length_c   1.000
_cell.angle_alpha   90.00
_cell.angle_beta   90.00
_cell.angle_gamma   90.00
#
_symmetry.space_group_name_H-M   'P 1'
#
loop_
_entity.id
_entity.type
_entity.pdbx_description
1 polymer ?
#
loop_
_entity_poly.entity_id
_entity_poly.type
_entity_poly.pdbx_seq_one_letter_code
_entity_poly.pdbx_strand_id
1 'polypeptide(L)'
;MASVSAPSDSAPADGPATARPRGGAEIREAFLDFFEARGHRRMASASLVPEDPTVLLTIAGMLPFKPVFLGQQERPAARATSSQKCIRTNDIENVGRTARHHTYFEMLGNFSFGDYFKSQAIAWAWELSTQVFGLDPKNLVVSVFREDDEAEAIWRDEVGVDPRRIIRMDEADNFWASGPTGPCGPCSEIYYDFKPELGDEGLDLEDDSRFIEFYNLVFMQSNRDAEGQLTPLANRNIDTGMGLERMAQILQGVSNNYETDLIYPLLERAAQLAGVDYKNLNETGRTSLKVIGDHSRAITQLIADGVTASNLGRGYILRRLLRRVVRHGRLLGIDKPFLGSMGEGAIALMAEAYPLLLERREAILAELNREEARFLETLERGEKLLADVLAAQPDQISGEQAFELYDTYGFPLDLTQEIAAEQGLTVDLAGFETAMQAQRQRAKAAAVSLDLTVQGAIEQVAGTLAATRFAGYTQLEQTSCVLALVVNGAPAERASAGDGVQIVLDTTPFYGEGGGQVGDRGLLIGQGGDDSALLVRIEAVSRNRSVFVHGGHLERGHLAVGDVVLARVDPGCRRRAQANHTATHLLQAALKQVVDPAIAQAGSLVDFDRLRFDFHCPRAVTAQELAAIETLINGWISAGHGLQVAEMAIDQARAAGAVAMFGEKYGEVVRVVDIPGVSMELCGGTHVASTAEIGLFKIVGESGVAAGIRRIEAVAGGAVLGYLNEREAVVKTLGDRFKAQPGEIVDRVLALQDELKATGKALAAAQVELAGAKAAALVGQAEPIGTFQLLVARLDGVEGGDLQTAAQQLQERLGANAAVMLGGLPDPADGAKVVLAAAFGPAVVAAGSKAGAFIAGVAKACGGGGGGR
;
A
#
# COMPACT_ATOMS: atom_id res chain seq x y z
N MET A 1 7.50 -21.30 92.14
CA MET A 1 7.07 -22.24 91.13
C MET A 1 5.94 -21.57 90.39
N ALA A 2 6.24 -20.96 89.28
CA ALA A 2 5.29 -20.30 88.42
C ALA A 2 5.33 -20.99 87.07
N SER A 3 4.23 -21.60 86.67
CA SER A 3 4.05 -22.27 85.36
C SER A 3 3.75 -21.19 84.29
N VAL A 4 4.61 -21.16 83.29
CA VAL A 4 4.45 -20.36 82.10
C VAL A 4 3.56 -21.14 81.10
N SER A 5 2.40 -20.62 80.79
CA SER A 5 1.51 -21.08 79.74
C SER A 5 1.97 -20.55 78.38
N ALA A 6 2.08 -21.40 77.37
CA ALA A 6 2.36 -21.11 75.98
C ALA A 6 1.23 -20.35 75.33
N PRO A 7 1.53 -19.42 74.35
CA PRO A 7 0.49 -18.73 73.58
C PRO A 7 -0.07 -19.68 72.46
N SER A 8 -1.42 -19.67 72.35
CA SER A 8 -2.20 -20.36 71.30
C SER A 8 -1.93 -19.72 69.96
N ASP A 9 -1.56 -20.55 68.99
CA ASP A 9 -1.60 -20.24 67.54
C ASP A 9 -3.03 -19.89 67.13
N SER A 10 -3.27 -18.62 66.83
CA SER A 10 -4.46 -18.21 66.08
C SER A 10 -4.13 -18.21 64.59
N ALA A 11 -4.76 -19.11 63.89
CA ALA A 11 -4.77 -19.12 62.42
C ALA A 11 -5.19 -17.77 61.88
N PRO A 12 -4.61 -17.28 60.75
CA PRO A 12 -5.02 -16.06 60.14
C PRO A 12 -6.45 -16.24 59.56
N ALA A 13 -7.31 -15.27 59.89
CA ALA A 13 -8.69 -15.19 59.41
C ALA A 13 -8.70 -15.19 57.86
N ASP A 14 -9.50 -16.09 57.29
CA ASP A 14 -9.89 -16.03 55.89
C ASP A 14 -10.48 -14.66 55.57
N GLY A 15 -9.73 -13.87 54.82
CA GLY A 15 -10.26 -12.69 54.11
C GLY A 15 -11.27 -13.13 53.07
N PRO A 16 -12.22 -12.29 52.66
CA PRO A 16 -13.21 -12.66 51.65
C PRO A 16 -12.49 -13.14 50.41
N ALA A 17 -12.77 -14.39 49.97
CA ALA A 17 -12.27 -14.96 48.75
C ALA A 17 -12.63 -14.00 47.59
N THR A 18 -11.65 -13.27 47.09
CA THR A 18 -11.82 -12.42 45.90
C THR A 18 -12.28 -13.35 44.77
N ALA A 19 -13.41 -13.01 44.13
CA ALA A 19 -13.91 -13.77 43.00
C ALA A 19 -12.80 -13.89 41.92
N ARG A 20 -12.60 -15.09 41.39
CA ARG A 20 -11.58 -15.30 40.33
C ARG A 20 -11.85 -14.42 39.11
N PRO A 21 -10.87 -13.73 38.53
CA PRO A 21 -11.07 -12.88 37.34
C PRO A 21 -11.55 -13.74 36.15
N ARG A 22 -12.59 -13.28 35.49
CA ARG A 22 -13.15 -13.98 34.30
C ARG A 22 -13.27 -13.10 33.08
N GLY A 23 -13.59 -11.80 33.27
CA GLY A 23 -13.61 -10.85 32.16
C GLY A 23 -12.24 -10.48 31.65
N GLY A 24 -12.10 -10.17 30.37
CA GLY A 24 -10.82 -9.79 29.77
C GLY A 24 -10.14 -8.61 30.48
N ALA A 25 -10.91 -7.60 30.89
CA ALA A 25 -10.39 -6.47 31.68
C ALA A 25 -9.87 -6.93 33.07
N GLU A 26 -10.60 -7.82 33.74
CA GLU A 26 -10.21 -8.36 35.05
C GLU A 26 -8.93 -9.22 34.94
N ILE A 27 -8.81 -10.03 33.89
CA ILE A 27 -7.63 -10.85 33.61
C ILE A 27 -6.41 -9.96 33.39
N ARG A 28 -6.56 -8.90 32.58
CA ARG A 28 -5.48 -7.93 32.31
C ARG A 28 -4.98 -7.28 33.59
N GLU A 29 -5.90 -6.74 34.40
CA GLU A 29 -5.54 -6.08 35.65
C GLU A 29 -4.93 -7.08 36.65
N ALA A 30 -5.51 -8.27 36.84
CA ALA A 30 -4.96 -9.29 37.73
C ALA A 30 -3.52 -9.69 37.37
N PHE A 31 -3.19 -9.79 36.06
CA PHE A 31 -1.83 -10.05 35.62
C PHE A 31 -0.89 -8.88 35.97
N LEU A 32 -1.28 -7.68 35.64
CA LEU A 32 -0.48 -6.47 35.88
C LEU A 32 -0.24 -6.22 37.35
N ASP A 33 -1.28 -6.33 38.20
CA ASP A 33 -1.21 -6.16 39.64
C ASP A 33 -0.35 -7.24 40.29
N PHE A 34 -0.42 -8.51 39.82
CA PHE A 34 0.41 -9.60 40.33
C PHE A 34 1.90 -9.32 40.19
N PHE A 35 2.30 -8.81 39.01
CA PHE A 35 3.72 -8.48 38.74
C PHE A 35 4.13 -7.14 39.35
N GLU A 36 3.22 -6.15 39.44
CA GLU A 36 3.49 -4.88 40.13
C GLU A 36 3.77 -5.11 41.63
N ALA A 37 3.00 -5.98 42.29
CA ALA A 37 3.23 -6.38 43.66
C ALA A 37 4.59 -7.09 43.86
N ARG A 38 5.21 -7.59 42.79
CA ARG A 38 6.55 -8.22 42.77
C ARG A 38 7.65 -7.27 42.26
N GLY A 39 7.38 -5.97 42.25
CA GLY A 39 8.33 -4.90 41.93
C GLY A 39 8.55 -4.66 40.43
N HIS A 40 7.65 -5.13 39.58
CA HIS A 40 7.67 -4.80 38.15
C HIS A 40 7.05 -3.42 37.94
N ARG A 41 7.69 -2.60 37.12
CA ARG A 41 7.12 -1.33 36.69
C ARG A 41 6.07 -1.57 35.61
N ARG A 42 4.84 -1.12 35.84
CA ARG A 42 3.77 -1.16 34.84
C ARG A 42 4.11 -0.18 33.71
N MET A 43 4.16 -0.67 32.49
CA MET A 43 4.45 0.09 31.28
C MET A 43 3.19 0.18 30.42
N ALA A 44 2.99 1.33 29.78
CA ALA A 44 1.91 1.48 28.81
C ALA A 44 2.19 0.62 27.55
N SER A 45 1.12 0.21 26.88
CA SER A 45 1.23 -0.44 25.57
C SER A 45 1.90 0.49 24.56
N ALA A 46 2.92 0.01 23.87
CA ALA A 46 3.56 0.76 22.78
C ALA A 46 2.65 0.77 21.53
N SER A 47 3.00 1.64 20.57
CA SER A 47 2.33 1.71 19.28
C SER A 47 2.46 0.40 18.49
N LEU A 48 1.45 0.09 17.68
CA LEU A 48 1.53 -0.97 16.65
C LEU A 48 2.54 -0.66 15.54
N VAL A 49 2.99 0.61 15.46
CA VAL A 49 4.05 1.07 14.55
C VAL A 49 5.37 1.07 15.33
N PRO A 50 6.19 0.02 15.22
CA PRO A 50 7.42 -0.09 15.99
C PRO A 50 8.51 0.86 15.47
N GLU A 51 9.44 1.24 16.35
CA GLU A 51 10.67 1.95 15.98
C GLU A 51 11.70 1.02 15.32
N ASP A 52 11.57 -0.30 15.51
CA ASP A 52 12.43 -1.32 14.88
C ASP A 52 12.20 -1.39 13.37
N PRO A 53 13.20 -1.08 12.53
CA PRO A 53 13.05 -1.09 11.06
C PRO A 53 12.97 -2.50 10.47
N THR A 54 13.26 -3.55 11.26
CA THR A 54 13.27 -4.94 10.78
C THR A 54 11.87 -5.55 10.70
N VAL A 55 10.88 -4.93 11.34
CA VAL A 55 9.49 -5.39 11.38
C VAL A 55 8.52 -4.27 11.01
N LEU A 56 7.44 -4.61 10.30
CA LEU A 56 6.44 -3.64 9.88
C LEU A 56 5.50 -3.24 11.02
N LEU A 57 5.16 -4.18 11.90
CA LEU A 57 4.19 -3.98 12.98
C LEU A 57 4.72 -4.60 14.28
N THR A 58 4.18 -4.18 15.42
CA THR A 58 4.49 -4.75 16.72
C THR A 58 3.84 -6.13 16.85
N ILE A 59 4.66 -7.19 16.82
CA ILE A 59 4.25 -8.60 16.78
C ILE A 59 4.37 -9.32 18.13
N ALA A 60 5.06 -8.73 19.11
CA ALA A 60 5.33 -9.33 20.42
C ALA A 60 5.54 -8.25 21.50
N GLY A 61 5.29 -8.63 22.75
CA GLY A 61 5.40 -7.75 23.93
C GLY A 61 6.81 -7.21 24.19
N MET A 62 7.84 -7.96 23.79
CA MET A 62 9.24 -7.59 23.99
C MET A 62 9.76 -6.57 22.99
N LEU A 63 9.09 -6.36 21.87
CA LEU A 63 9.63 -5.54 20.76
C LEU A 63 10.00 -4.12 21.18
N PRO A 64 9.23 -3.41 22.02
CA PRO A 64 9.61 -2.10 22.54
C PRO A 64 10.89 -2.12 23.42
N PHE A 65 11.23 -3.29 23.96
CA PHE A 65 12.39 -3.48 24.84
C PHE A 65 13.61 -4.11 24.14
N LYS A 66 13.52 -4.41 22.83
CA LYS A 66 14.60 -5.03 22.04
C LYS A 66 15.93 -4.25 22.17
N PRO A 67 15.98 -2.91 22.09
CA PRO A 67 17.22 -2.16 22.31
C PRO A 67 17.79 -2.32 23.72
N VAL A 68 16.94 -2.49 24.74
CA VAL A 68 17.35 -2.73 26.14
C VAL A 68 17.98 -4.11 26.27
N PHE A 69 17.38 -5.15 25.71
CA PHE A 69 17.93 -6.52 25.71
C PHE A 69 19.30 -6.59 25.01
N LEU A 70 19.50 -5.80 23.97
CA LEU A 70 20.77 -5.69 23.25
C LEU A 70 21.79 -4.76 23.94
N GLY A 71 21.44 -4.10 25.06
CA GLY A 71 22.33 -3.14 25.74
C GLY A 71 22.54 -1.83 24.97
N GLN A 72 21.70 -1.53 23.99
CA GLN A 72 21.76 -0.33 23.16
C GLN A 72 21.01 0.86 23.80
N GLN A 73 20.14 0.57 24.76
CA GLN A 73 19.36 1.58 25.49
C GLN A 73 19.36 1.25 26.98
N GLU A 74 19.31 2.29 27.81
CA GLU A 74 19.19 2.13 29.27
C GLU A 74 17.83 1.51 29.62
N ARG A 75 17.84 0.56 30.57
CA ARG A 75 16.61 -0.11 31.02
C ARG A 75 15.69 0.88 31.76
N PRO A 76 14.37 0.86 31.50
CA PRO A 76 13.42 1.74 32.17
C PRO A 76 13.25 1.40 33.65
N ALA A 77 13.49 0.14 34.03
CA ALA A 77 13.50 -0.42 35.36
C ALA A 77 14.24 -1.76 35.36
N ALA A 78 14.51 -2.35 36.51
CA ALA A 78 15.07 -3.71 36.60
C ALA A 78 14.05 -4.77 36.11
N ARG A 79 12.76 -4.53 36.34
CA ARG A 79 11.62 -5.36 35.96
C ARG A 79 10.52 -4.51 35.37
N ALA A 80 9.82 -5.02 34.37
CA ALA A 80 8.64 -4.37 33.79
C ALA A 80 7.50 -5.36 33.55
N THR A 81 6.27 -4.84 33.51
CA THR A 81 5.09 -5.59 33.08
C THR A 81 4.20 -4.72 32.19
N SER A 82 3.59 -5.31 31.18
CA SER A 82 2.69 -4.60 30.27
C SER A 82 1.66 -5.52 29.65
N SER A 83 0.53 -4.92 29.23
CA SER A 83 -0.38 -5.51 28.23
C SER A 83 -0.09 -4.85 26.89
N GLN A 84 0.60 -5.56 26.01
CA GLN A 84 1.01 -5.03 24.71
C GLN A 84 0.04 -5.44 23.62
N LYS A 85 -0.53 -4.44 22.92
CA LYS A 85 -1.27 -4.69 21.69
C LYS A 85 -0.33 -5.17 20.58
N CYS A 86 -0.71 -6.27 19.92
CA CYS A 86 0.07 -6.93 18.89
C CYS A 86 -0.75 -7.18 17.63
N ILE A 87 -0.08 -7.16 16.47
CA ILE A 87 -0.67 -7.58 15.20
C ILE A 87 0.24 -8.60 14.51
N ARG A 88 -0.36 -9.75 14.15
CA ARG A 88 0.26 -10.79 13.31
C ARG A 88 -0.62 -11.05 12.10
N THR A 89 -0.02 -11.09 10.92
CA THR A 89 -0.74 -11.29 9.64
C THR A 89 -0.24 -12.49 8.85
N ASN A 90 0.69 -13.26 9.40
CA ASN A 90 1.25 -14.46 8.76
C ASN A 90 0.15 -15.50 8.49
N ASP A 91 -0.78 -15.64 9.44
CA ASP A 91 -1.86 -16.63 9.42
C ASP A 91 -3.24 -16.03 9.20
N ILE A 92 -3.32 -14.91 8.48
CA ILE A 92 -4.57 -14.18 8.23
C ILE A 92 -5.66 -15.07 7.61
N GLU A 93 -5.27 -16.09 6.84
CA GLU A 93 -6.19 -17.04 6.20
C GLU A 93 -6.84 -18.00 7.21
N ASN A 94 -6.18 -18.22 8.36
CA ASN A 94 -6.67 -19.07 9.44
C ASN A 94 -7.64 -18.34 10.38
N VAL A 95 -7.70 -17.01 10.32
CA VAL A 95 -8.61 -16.19 11.13
C VAL A 95 -10.06 -16.56 10.84
N GLY A 96 -10.79 -16.88 11.91
CA GLY A 96 -12.19 -17.32 11.85
C GLY A 96 -12.37 -18.82 11.56
N ARG A 97 -11.37 -19.52 11.02
CA ARG A 97 -11.41 -20.94 10.69
C ARG A 97 -10.90 -21.83 11.84
N THR A 98 -9.89 -21.38 12.54
CA THR A 98 -9.36 -22.05 13.73
C THR A 98 -9.94 -21.40 15.00
N ALA A 99 -9.76 -22.07 16.14
CA ALA A 99 -10.27 -21.57 17.43
C ALA A 99 -9.44 -20.42 18.01
N ARG A 100 -8.19 -20.23 17.57
CA ARG A 100 -7.17 -19.44 18.29
C ARG A 100 -6.36 -18.42 17.45
N HIS A 101 -6.46 -18.42 16.12
CA HIS A 101 -5.72 -17.48 15.29
C HIS A 101 -6.45 -16.13 15.21
N HIS A 102 -5.72 -15.06 15.50
CA HIS A 102 -6.19 -13.68 15.47
C HIS A 102 -5.21 -12.81 14.69
N THR A 103 -5.71 -11.73 14.09
CA THR A 103 -4.87 -10.66 13.56
C THR A 103 -4.42 -9.73 14.69
N TYR A 104 -5.37 -9.29 15.52
CA TYR A 104 -5.11 -8.44 16.68
C TYR A 104 -5.29 -9.24 17.96
N PHE A 105 -4.34 -9.12 18.89
CA PHE A 105 -4.43 -9.73 20.22
C PHE A 105 -3.61 -8.91 21.23
N GLU A 106 -3.90 -9.13 22.51
CA GLU A 106 -3.16 -8.54 23.61
C GLU A 106 -2.20 -9.57 24.21
N MET A 107 -0.93 -9.21 24.31
CA MET A 107 0.11 -10.02 24.94
C MET A 107 0.43 -9.42 26.30
N LEU A 108 0.10 -10.16 27.36
CA LEU A 108 0.46 -9.84 28.73
C LEU A 108 1.87 -10.32 28.99
N GLY A 109 2.79 -9.41 29.37
CA GLY A 109 4.19 -9.72 29.51
C GLY A 109 4.78 -9.26 30.85
N ASN A 110 5.67 -10.06 31.39
CA ASN A 110 6.59 -9.66 32.46
C ASN A 110 8.05 -9.83 31.99
N PHE A 111 8.85 -8.84 32.29
CA PHE A 111 10.20 -8.68 31.76
C PHE A 111 11.21 -8.51 32.89
N SER A 112 12.38 -9.16 32.74
CA SER A 112 13.54 -8.96 33.61
C SER A 112 14.74 -8.50 32.77
N PHE A 113 15.32 -7.41 33.14
CA PHE A 113 16.50 -6.83 32.49
C PHE A 113 17.74 -7.08 33.35
N GLY A 114 18.18 -8.36 33.41
CA GLY A 114 19.35 -8.81 34.16
C GLY A 114 19.14 -8.82 35.68
N ASP A 115 17.90 -9.03 36.17
CA ASP A 115 17.56 -9.05 37.58
C ASP A 115 17.20 -10.44 38.10
N TYR A 116 16.16 -11.08 37.52
CA TYR A 116 15.82 -12.48 37.81
C TYR A 116 15.85 -13.31 36.52
N PHE A 117 15.87 -14.65 36.69
CA PHE A 117 15.94 -15.56 35.55
C PHE A 117 14.97 -16.76 35.73
N LYS A 118 15.26 -17.94 35.19
CA LYS A 118 14.36 -19.08 35.04
C LYS A 118 13.57 -19.44 36.31
N SER A 119 14.23 -19.65 37.45
CA SER A 119 13.58 -20.15 38.68
C SER A 119 12.43 -19.22 39.13
N GLN A 120 12.67 -17.91 39.21
CA GLN A 120 11.58 -16.98 39.57
C GLN A 120 10.52 -16.84 38.48
N ALA A 121 10.94 -16.80 37.18
CA ALA A 121 9.98 -16.68 36.09
C ALA A 121 9.00 -17.87 36.07
N ILE A 122 9.52 -19.08 36.18
CA ILE A 122 8.74 -20.32 36.20
C ILE A 122 7.83 -20.37 37.44
N ALA A 123 8.39 -20.12 38.65
CA ALA A 123 7.61 -20.15 39.88
C ALA A 123 6.45 -19.14 39.86
N TRP A 124 6.69 -17.92 39.41
CA TRP A 124 5.63 -16.89 39.33
C TRP A 124 4.60 -17.18 38.23
N ALA A 125 5.01 -17.73 37.09
CA ALA A 125 4.08 -18.13 36.04
C ALA A 125 3.11 -19.22 36.52
N TRP A 126 3.63 -20.20 37.27
CA TRP A 126 2.82 -21.26 37.88
C TRP A 126 1.90 -20.73 38.99
N GLU A 127 2.42 -19.87 39.87
CA GLU A 127 1.63 -19.25 40.94
C GLU A 127 0.48 -18.41 40.37
N LEU A 128 0.77 -17.58 39.37
CA LEU A 128 -0.25 -16.79 38.67
C LEU A 128 -1.33 -17.68 38.07
N SER A 129 -0.93 -18.72 37.34
CA SER A 129 -1.86 -19.65 36.67
C SER A 129 -2.75 -20.40 37.64
N THR A 130 -2.16 -20.95 38.72
CA THR A 130 -2.87 -21.87 39.62
C THR A 130 -3.56 -21.15 40.79
N GLN A 131 -2.97 -20.08 41.35
CA GLN A 131 -3.52 -19.39 42.53
C GLN A 131 -4.36 -18.16 42.17
N VAL A 132 -3.90 -17.31 41.24
CA VAL A 132 -4.63 -16.10 40.86
C VAL A 132 -5.74 -16.44 39.87
N PHE A 133 -5.41 -17.10 38.76
CA PHE A 133 -6.42 -17.51 37.77
C PHE A 133 -7.15 -18.78 38.18
N GLY A 134 -6.59 -19.55 39.11
CA GLY A 134 -7.21 -20.73 39.73
C GLY A 134 -7.40 -21.90 38.78
N LEU A 135 -6.49 -22.06 37.82
CA LEU A 135 -6.47 -23.23 36.97
C LEU A 135 -6.09 -24.48 37.80
N ASP A 136 -6.77 -25.60 37.54
CA ASP A 136 -6.41 -26.86 38.19
C ASP A 136 -5.06 -27.36 37.64
N PRO A 137 -4.05 -27.59 38.48
CA PRO A 137 -2.75 -28.15 38.04
C PRO A 137 -2.85 -29.41 37.19
N LYS A 138 -3.92 -30.20 37.35
CA LYS A 138 -4.17 -31.42 36.56
C LYS A 138 -4.50 -31.12 35.09
N ASN A 139 -4.93 -29.92 34.80
CA ASN A 139 -5.26 -29.44 33.45
C ASN A 139 -4.07 -28.74 32.79
N LEU A 140 -2.93 -28.62 33.46
CA LEU A 140 -1.75 -27.94 32.96
C LEU A 140 -0.67 -28.92 32.49
N VAL A 141 -0.10 -28.66 31.33
CA VAL A 141 1.06 -29.33 30.76
C VAL A 141 2.08 -28.25 30.42
N VAL A 142 3.37 -28.56 30.63
CA VAL A 142 4.45 -27.62 30.31
C VAL A 142 5.37 -28.20 29.25
N SER A 143 5.85 -27.33 28.34
CA SER A 143 6.93 -27.72 27.43
C SER A 143 8.24 -27.09 27.86
N VAL A 144 9.37 -27.71 27.47
CA VAL A 144 10.71 -27.19 27.65
C VAL A 144 11.52 -27.44 26.39
N PHE A 145 12.48 -26.58 26.08
CA PHE A 145 13.43 -26.85 25.01
C PHE A 145 14.24 -28.12 25.31
N ARG A 146 14.43 -28.99 24.30
CA ARG A 146 15.04 -30.34 24.48
C ARG A 146 16.39 -30.35 25.18
N GLU A 147 17.18 -29.28 25.07
CA GLU A 147 18.51 -29.13 25.67
C GLU A 147 18.49 -28.30 26.96
N ASP A 148 17.30 -27.83 27.43
CA ASP A 148 17.18 -27.02 28.64
C ASP A 148 16.87 -27.85 29.88
N ASP A 149 17.87 -28.64 30.34
CA ASP A 149 17.78 -29.47 31.56
C ASP A 149 17.53 -28.63 32.82
N GLU A 150 17.98 -27.37 32.84
CA GLU A 150 17.75 -26.41 33.96
C GLU A 150 16.27 -26.11 34.12
N ALA A 151 15.58 -25.76 33.03
CA ALA A 151 14.15 -25.46 33.07
C ALA A 151 13.32 -26.70 33.47
N GLU A 152 13.65 -27.91 32.94
CA GLU A 152 12.98 -29.13 33.32
C GLU A 152 13.14 -29.44 34.80
N ALA A 153 14.37 -29.28 35.35
CA ALA A 153 14.64 -29.50 36.77
C ALA A 153 13.84 -28.52 37.64
N ILE A 154 13.72 -27.27 37.28
CA ILE A 154 12.92 -26.28 38.01
C ILE A 154 11.45 -26.69 38.01
N TRP A 155 10.87 -27.05 36.86
CA TRP A 155 9.48 -27.52 36.80
C TRP A 155 9.21 -28.75 37.65
N ARG A 156 10.12 -29.74 37.59
CA ARG A 156 9.97 -31.00 38.32
C ARG A 156 10.23 -30.84 39.81
N ASP A 157 11.37 -30.23 40.18
CA ASP A 157 11.91 -30.32 41.53
C ASP A 157 11.53 -29.12 42.40
N GLU A 158 11.38 -27.90 41.82
CA GLU A 158 11.02 -26.68 42.56
C GLU A 158 9.50 -26.43 42.54
N VAL A 159 8.87 -26.57 41.36
CA VAL A 159 7.43 -26.37 41.19
C VAL A 159 6.60 -27.60 41.52
N GLY A 160 7.13 -28.79 41.25
CA GLY A 160 6.46 -30.07 41.55
C GLY A 160 5.49 -30.51 40.45
N VAL A 161 5.72 -30.16 39.19
CA VAL A 161 4.94 -30.65 38.05
C VAL A 161 5.26 -32.14 37.83
N ASP A 162 4.22 -32.94 37.58
CA ASP A 162 4.40 -34.38 37.26
C ASP A 162 5.32 -34.53 36.02
N PRO A 163 6.41 -35.32 36.11
CA PRO A 163 7.33 -35.48 34.98
C PRO A 163 6.67 -35.94 33.68
N ARG A 164 5.51 -36.61 33.74
CA ARG A 164 4.74 -37.00 32.54
C ARG A 164 4.07 -35.85 31.86
N ARG A 165 3.92 -34.69 32.53
CA ARG A 165 3.35 -33.46 32.03
C ARG A 165 4.42 -32.38 31.70
N ILE A 166 5.71 -32.77 31.64
CA ILE A 166 6.82 -31.96 31.18
C ILE A 166 7.29 -32.53 29.85
N ILE A 167 7.00 -31.84 28.75
CA ILE A 167 7.24 -32.31 27.39
C ILE A 167 8.45 -31.57 26.80
N ARG A 168 9.45 -32.34 26.33
CA ARG A 168 10.61 -31.75 25.61
C ARG A 168 10.28 -31.59 24.14
N MET A 169 10.40 -30.35 23.65
CA MET A 169 10.15 -30.00 22.26
C MET A 169 11.43 -29.46 21.59
N ASP A 170 11.40 -29.32 20.27
CA ASP A 170 12.59 -28.94 19.50
C ASP A 170 12.72 -27.42 19.29
N GLU A 171 13.65 -27.03 18.40
CA GLU A 171 13.92 -25.59 18.12
C GLU A 171 12.73 -24.88 17.46
N ALA A 172 11.87 -25.61 16.74
CA ALA A 172 10.73 -25.00 16.06
C ALA A 172 9.70 -24.45 17.06
N ASP A 173 9.54 -25.13 18.21
CA ASP A 173 8.51 -24.82 19.20
C ASP A 173 9.10 -24.09 20.42
N ASN A 174 10.20 -24.59 21.00
CA ASN A 174 10.75 -24.09 22.27
C ASN A 174 12.06 -23.30 22.15
N PHE A 175 12.34 -22.66 21.00
CA PHE A 175 13.42 -21.70 20.86
C PHE A 175 12.95 -20.42 20.16
N TRP A 176 12.78 -19.37 20.92
CA TRP A 176 12.25 -18.10 20.40
C TRP A 176 13.33 -17.13 19.93
N ALA A 177 13.08 -16.41 18.84
CA ALA A 177 13.95 -15.37 18.31
C ALA A 177 13.14 -14.14 17.84
N SER A 178 13.67 -12.94 18.07
CA SER A 178 13.01 -11.68 17.72
C SER A 178 12.98 -11.36 16.21
N GLY A 179 13.40 -12.30 15.37
CA GLY A 179 13.52 -12.19 13.93
C GLY A 179 14.72 -12.97 13.41
N PRO A 180 15.13 -12.75 12.14
CA PRO A 180 16.33 -13.37 11.58
C PRO A 180 17.61 -13.07 12.36
N THR A 181 17.66 -11.85 12.96
CA THR A 181 18.75 -11.36 13.81
C THR A 181 18.18 -10.73 15.08
N GLY A 182 18.91 -10.81 16.18
CA GLY A 182 18.51 -10.18 17.43
C GLY A 182 18.50 -11.12 18.63
N PRO A 183 17.96 -10.66 19.78
CA PRO A 183 17.93 -11.45 21.01
C PRO A 183 17.08 -12.71 20.84
N CYS A 184 17.55 -13.80 21.39
CA CYS A 184 16.93 -15.13 21.31
C CYS A 184 17.30 -16.00 22.50
N GLY A 185 16.58 -17.12 22.66
CA GLY A 185 16.88 -18.10 23.66
C GLY A 185 15.85 -19.23 23.73
N PRO A 186 16.14 -20.28 24.50
CA PRO A 186 15.17 -21.35 24.75
C PRO A 186 13.95 -20.78 25.48
N CYS A 187 12.82 -21.42 25.32
CA CYS A 187 11.59 -21.06 26.02
C CYS A 187 10.90 -22.28 26.63
N SER A 188 10.00 -22.00 27.54
CA SER A 188 9.14 -22.98 28.18
C SER A 188 7.72 -22.45 28.14
N GLU A 189 6.76 -23.28 27.77
CA GLU A 189 5.38 -22.88 27.56
C GLU A 189 4.43 -23.62 28.51
N ILE A 190 3.34 -22.98 28.88
CA ILE A 190 2.27 -23.58 29.68
C ILE A 190 1.05 -23.76 28.79
N TYR A 191 0.59 -25.01 28.71
CA TYR A 191 -0.58 -25.44 27.97
C TYR A 191 -1.73 -25.77 28.89
N TYR A 192 -2.96 -25.51 28.44
CA TYR A 192 -4.18 -25.97 29.09
C TYR A 192 -4.75 -27.17 28.34
N ASP A 193 -4.98 -28.27 29.07
CA ASP A 193 -5.60 -29.50 28.57
C ASP A 193 -7.12 -29.42 28.79
N PHE A 194 -7.88 -29.30 27.70
CA PHE A 194 -9.35 -29.29 27.74
C PHE A 194 -9.97 -30.69 27.96
N LYS A 195 -9.20 -31.76 27.85
CA LYS A 195 -9.66 -33.17 27.94
C LYS A 195 -8.75 -34.00 28.85
N PRO A 196 -8.52 -33.57 30.11
CA PRO A 196 -7.61 -34.27 31.02
C PRO A 196 -8.05 -35.70 31.32
N GLU A 197 -9.33 -36.01 31.11
CA GLU A 197 -9.88 -37.36 31.25
C GLU A 197 -9.29 -38.39 30.25
N LEU A 198 -8.64 -37.95 29.18
CA LEU A 198 -7.97 -38.83 28.21
C LEU A 198 -6.64 -39.38 28.74
N GLY A 199 -6.16 -38.89 29.91
CA GLY A 199 -4.94 -39.34 30.56
C GLY A 199 -3.67 -38.71 30.02
N ASP A 200 -2.51 -39.17 30.58
CA ASP A 200 -1.19 -38.56 30.36
C ASP A 200 -0.28 -39.41 29.47
N GLU A 201 -0.81 -40.43 28.80
CA GLU A 201 -0.01 -41.29 27.90
C GLU A 201 0.01 -40.65 26.48
N GLY A 202 1.21 -40.41 25.94
CA GLY A 202 1.41 -39.93 24.57
C GLY A 202 0.82 -38.52 24.34
N LEU A 203 1.08 -37.56 25.26
CA LEU A 203 0.66 -36.17 25.12
C LEU A 203 1.29 -35.54 23.87
N ASP A 204 0.47 -35.17 22.94
CA ASP A 204 0.84 -34.45 21.72
C ASP A 204 0.33 -32.99 21.84
N LEU A 205 1.26 -32.06 22.13
CA LEU A 205 0.92 -30.65 22.32
C LEU A 205 0.54 -29.92 21.01
N GLU A 206 0.77 -30.54 19.85
CA GLU A 206 0.32 -30.07 18.55
C GLU A 206 -1.17 -30.37 18.29
N ASP A 207 -1.82 -31.22 19.10
CA ASP A 207 -3.27 -31.45 19.02
C ASP A 207 -4.06 -30.25 19.54
N ASP A 208 -4.36 -29.31 18.67
CA ASP A 208 -5.13 -28.12 18.90
C ASP A 208 -6.56 -28.38 19.41
N SER A 209 -7.07 -29.61 19.24
CA SER A 209 -8.40 -30.01 19.74
C SER A 209 -8.41 -30.34 21.22
N ARG A 210 -7.24 -30.54 21.81
CA ARG A 210 -7.04 -30.86 23.21
C ARG A 210 -6.25 -29.81 23.97
N PHE A 211 -5.18 -29.26 23.37
CA PHE A 211 -4.24 -28.38 24.06
C PHE A 211 -4.29 -26.97 23.50
N ILE A 212 -4.14 -25.96 24.37
CA ILE A 212 -3.90 -24.57 23.98
C ILE A 212 -2.73 -24.03 24.80
N GLU A 213 -1.66 -23.64 24.10
CA GLU A 213 -0.61 -22.82 24.69
C GLU A 213 -1.18 -21.45 25.04
N PHE A 214 -1.05 -21.02 26.30
CA PHE A 214 -1.54 -19.72 26.75
C PHE A 214 -0.45 -18.82 27.32
N TYR A 215 0.70 -19.37 27.76
CA TYR A 215 1.78 -18.60 28.37
C TYR A 215 3.15 -19.12 27.95
N ASN A 216 3.94 -18.26 27.29
CA ASN A 216 5.30 -18.59 26.88
C ASN A 216 6.31 -17.82 27.73
N LEU A 217 7.33 -18.51 28.27
CA LEU A 217 8.42 -17.98 29.11
C LEU A 217 9.72 -18.08 28.33
N VAL A 218 10.20 -16.96 27.77
CA VAL A 218 11.42 -16.91 26.97
C VAL A 218 12.63 -16.54 27.82
N PHE A 219 13.66 -17.35 27.79
CA PHE A 219 14.92 -17.18 28.52
C PHE A 219 15.95 -16.54 27.58
N MET A 220 15.87 -15.21 27.44
CA MET A 220 16.73 -14.41 26.57
C MET A 220 18.18 -14.41 27.04
N GLN A 221 19.01 -15.22 26.44
CA GLN A 221 20.42 -15.35 26.82
C GLN A 221 21.41 -15.22 25.67
N SER A 222 20.95 -15.21 24.42
CA SER A 222 21.78 -15.17 23.23
C SER A 222 21.32 -14.07 22.26
N ASN A 223 22.24 -13.62 21.42
CA ASN A 223 21.97 -12.77 20.26
C ASN A 223 22.35 -13.52 18.99
N ARG A 224 21.45 -13.58 18.01
CA ARG A 224 21.68 -14.19 16.68
C ARG A 224 22.13 -13.09 15.72
N ASP A 225 23.29 -13.25 15.09
CA ASP A 225 23.82 -12.36 14.07
C ASP A 225 23.27 -12.65 12.65
N ALA A 226 23.75 -11.91 11.64
CA ALA A 226 23.30 -12.07 10.26
C ALA A 226 23.75 -13.39 9.62
N GLU A 227 24.81 -14.02 10.15
CA GLU A 227 25.36 -15.31 9.74
C GLU A 227 24.68 -16.47 10.49
N GLY A 228 23.73 -16.18 11.39
CA GLY A 228 23.01 -17.16 12.21
C GLY A 228 23.76 -17.65 13.44
N GLN A 229 24.94 -17.06 13.78
CA GLN A 229 25.73 -17.45 14.95
C GLN A 229 25.11 -16.88 16.22
N LEU A 230 25.13 -17.68 17.28
CA LEU A 230 24.65 -17.30 18.60
C LEU A 230 25.79 -16.78 19.46
N THR A 231 25.68 -15.56 19.95
CA THR A 231 26.61 -14.96 20.92
C THR A 231 25.88 -14.67 22.24
N PRO A 232 26.49 -14.89 23.42
CA PRO A 232 25.83 -14.59 24.69
C PRO A 232 25.47 -13.09 24.79
N LEU A 233 24.29 -12.78 25.32
CA LEU A 233 23.94 -11.41 25.74
C LEU A 233 24.76 -10.99 26.97
N ALA A 234 24.94 -9.69 27.15
CA ALA A 234 25.62 -9.13 28.31
C ALA A 234 24.92 -9.50 29.64
N ASN A 235 23.61 -9.61 29.62
CA ASN A 235 22.78 -10.03 30.74
C ASN A 235 21.85 -11.16 30.32
N ARG A 236 21.51 -12.02 31.27
CA ARG A 236 20.41 -12.99 31.11
C ARG A 236 19.10 -12.27 31.43
N ASN A 237 18.16 -12.30 30.52
CA ASN A 237 16.91 -11.55 30.60
C ASN A 237 15.72 -12.51 30.54
N ILE A 238 14.58 -12.06 31.01
CA ILE A 238 13.29 -12.74 30.87
C ILE A 238 12.38 -11.88 29.96
N ASP A 239 11.78 -12.56 29.00
CA ASP A 239 10.65 -12.08 28.23
C ASP A 239 9.53 -13.10 28.35
N THR A 240 8.30 -12.67 28.62
CA THR A 240 7.18 -13.58 28.66
C THR A 240 6.00 -13.05 27.86
N GLY A 241 5.16 -13.94 27.36
CA GLY A 241 3.96 -13.61 26.63
C GLY A 241 2.79 -14.52 26.98
N MET A 242 1.79 -14.00 27.69
CA MET A 242 0.50 -14.67 27.87
C MET A 242 -0.53 -14.05 26.93
N GLY A 243 -1.20 -14.86 26.12
CA GLY A 243 -2.31 -14.41 25.27
C GLY A 243 -3.55 -14.10 26.10
N LEU A 244 -3.97 -12.81 26.13
CA LEU A 244 -5.17 -12.42 26.88
C LEU A 244 -6.41 -13.16 26.40
N GLU A 245 -6.61 -13.24 25.08
CA GLU A 245 -7.77 -13.91 24.47
C GLU A 245 -7.79 -15.41 24.76
N ARG A 246 -6.61 -16.06 24.77
CA ARG A 246 -6.48 -17.49 25.12
C ARG A 246 -6.80 -17.75 26.59
N MET A 247 -6.30 -16.91 27.50
CA MET A 247 -6.62 -16.99 28.91
C MET A 247 -8.12 -16.71 29.17
N ALA A 248 -8.70 -15.74 28.48
CA ALA A 248 -10.14 -15.45 28.56
C ALA A 248 -10.97 -16.65 28.07
N GLN A 249 -10.57 -17.33 26.97
CA GLN A 249 -11.25 -18.55 26.54
C GLN A 249 -11.28 -19.62 27.63
N ILE A 250 -10.14 -19.86 28.28
CA ILE A 250 -10.02 -20.87 29.35
C ILE A 250 -10.92 -20.49 30.54
N LEU A 251 -10.83 -19.27 31.04
CA LEU A 251 -11.54 -18.83 32.25
C LEU A 251 -13.03 -18.62 32.06
N GLN A 252 -13.47 -18.26 30.85
CA GLN A 252 -14.88 -18.14 30.50
C GLN A 252 -15.51 -19.49 30.08
N GLY A 253 -14.68 -20.49 29.80
CA GLY A 253 -15.13 -21.84 29.43
C GLY A 253 -15.85 -21.87 28.07
N VAL A 254 -15.42 -21.03 27.13
CA VAL A 254 -16.01 -20.94 25.77
C VAL A 254 -15.19 -21.78 24.78
N SER A 255 -15.80 -22.13 23.65
CA SER A 255 -15.22 -23.10 22.70
C SER A 255 -14.08 -22.54 21.86
N ASN A 256 -13.98 -21.23 21.74
CA ASN A 256 -12.95 -20.54 20.96
C ASN A 256 -12.78 -19.09 21.44
N ASN A 257 -11.66 -18.48 21.10
CA ASN A 257 -11.33 -17.10 21.52
C ASN A 257 -12.36 -16.05 21.04
N TYR A 258 -13.05 -16.30 19.92
CA TYR A 258 -14.03 -15.36 19.36
C TYR A 258 -15.33 -15.25 20.18
N GLU A 259 -15.58 -16.24 21.04
CA GLU A 259 -16.76 -16.27 21.92
C GLU A 259 -16.51 -15.62 23.28
N THR A 260 -15.30 -15.06 23.50
CA THR A 260 -14.96 -14.31 24.71
C THR A 260 -15.57 -12.91 24.69
N ASP A 261 -15.67 -12.30 25.86
CA ASP A 261 -16.13 -10.91 26.05
C ASP A 261 -15.24 -9.88 25.31
N LEU A 262 -14.03 -10.25 24.90
CA LEU A 262 -13.08 -9.42 24.15
C LEU A 262 -13.42 -9.30 22.67
N ILE A 263 -14.21 -10.22 22.09
CA ILE A 263 -14.47 -10.25 20.64
C ILE A 263 -15.97 -10.45 20.35
N TYR A 264 -16.68 -11.29 21.13
CA TYR A 264 -18.06 -11.67 20.86
C TYR A 264 -19.03 -10.48 20.70
N PRO A 265 -18.91 -9.36 21.46
CA PRO A 265 -19.78 -8.19 21.24
C PRO A 265 -19.70 -7.62 19.82
N LEU A 266 -18.56 -7.75 19.14
CA LEU A 266 -18.40 -7.34 17.75
C LEU A 266 -19.04 -8.35 16.77
N LEU A 267 -19.00 -9.65 17.08
CA LEU A 267 -19.73 -10.66 16.32
C LEU A 267 -21.24 -10.41 16.40
N GLU A 268 -21.77 -10.13 17.60
CA GLU A 268 -23.19 -9.81 17.79
C GLU A 268 -23.59 -8.54 17.02
N ARG A 269 -22.75 -7.52 17.05
CA ARG A 269 -22.98 -6.28 16.29
C ARG A 269 -23.03 -6.54 14.79
N ALA A 270 -22.07 -7.31 14.26
CA ALA A 270 -22.05 -7.71 12.86
C ALA A 270 -23.28 -8.56 12.47
N ALA A 271 -23.68 -9.51 13.33
CA ALA A 271 -24.86 -10.34 13.15
C ALA A 271 -26.15 -9.50 13.12
N GLN A 272 -26.27 -8.50 14.00
CA GLN A 272 -27.40 -7.55 14.01
C GLN A 272 -27.45 -6.73 12.70
N LEU A 273 -26.31 -6.26 12.21
CA LEU A 273 -26.23 -5.52 10.94
C LEU A 273 -26.62 -6.38 9.73
N ALA A 274 -26.28 -7.68 9.78
CA ALA A 274 -26.64 -8.65 8.76
C ALA A 274 -28.07 -9.21 8.89
N GLY A 275 -28.74 -8.97 10.04
CA GLY A 275 -30.05 -9.56 10.33
C GLY A 275 -30.03 -11.08 10.54
N VAL A 276 -28.90 -11.63 11.05
CA VAL A 276 -28.67 -13.07 11.25
C VAL A 276 -28.41 -13.39 12.73
N ASP A 277 -28.56 -14.66 13.09
CA ASP A 277 -28.21 -15.17 14.42
C ASP A 277 -26.97 -16.08 14.32
N TYR A 278 -25.89 -15.75 15.03
CA TYR A 278 -24.63 -16.49 15.06
C TYR A 278 -24.83 -18.00 15.28
N LYS A 279 -25.75 -18.39 16.18
CA LYS A 279 -25.98 -19.80 16.54
C LYS A 279 -26.60 -20.62 15.40
N ASN A 280 -27.37 -19.96 14.52
CA ASN A 280 -28.12 -20.60 13.44
C ASN A 280 -27.36 -20.58 12.10
N LEU A 281 -26.20 -19.92 12.02
CA LEU A 281 -25.38 -19.86 10.81
C LEU A 281 -24.65 -21.19 10.55
N ASN A 282 -24.42 -21.46 9.27
CA ASN A 282 -23.46 -22.49 8.82
C ASN A 282 -22.00 -22.05 9.16
N GLU A 283 -21.04 -22.93 8.92
CA GLU A 283 -19.64 -22.70 9.22
C GLU A 283 -19.09 -21.45 8.48
N THR A 284 -19.39 -21.29 7.19
CA THR A 284 -18.97 -20.12 6.39
C THR A 284 -19.51 -18.82 6.96
N GLY A 285 -20.78 -18.77 7.36
CA GLY A 285 -21.38 -17.58 7.97
C GLY A 285 -20.77 -17.25 9.34
N ARG A 286 -20.50 -18.28 10.17
CA ARG A 286 -19.79 -18.09 11.45
C ARG A 286 -18.35 -17.60 11.24
N THR A 287 -17.64 -18.15 10.27
CA THR A 287 -16.31 -17.68 9.88
C THR A 287 -16.34 -16.22 9.48
N SER A 288 -17.32 -15.81 8.66
CA SER A 288 -17.45 -14.41 8.26
C SER A 288 -17.65 -13.46 9.43
N LEU A 289 -18.50 -13.79 10.41
CA LEU A 289 -18.67 -12.99 11.62
C LEU A 289 -17.40 -12.91 12.46
N LYS A 290 -16.65 -14.03 12.60
CA LYS A 290 -15.37 -14.07 13.33
C LYS A 290 -14.32 -13.18 12.68
N VAL A 291 -14.18 -13.23 11.34
CA VAL A 291 -13.28 -12.36 10.58
C VAL A 291 -13.66 -10.88 10.77
N ILE A 292 -14.94 -10.54 10.67
CA ILE A 292 -15.41 -9.17 10.89
C ILE A 292 -15.06 -8.69 12.31
N GLY A 293 -15.31 -9.51 13.34
CA GLY A 293 -15.03 -9.15 14.74
C GLY A 293 -13.53 -8.93 14.99
N ASP A 294 -12.67 -9.87 14.62
CA ASP A 294 -11.23 -9.76 14.77
C ASP A 294 -10.63 -8.56 14.01
N HIS A 295 -10.90 -8.50 12.72
CA HIS A 295 -10.32 -7.46 11.87
C HIS A 295 -10.82 -6.05 12.24
N SER A 296 -12.06 -5.91 12.77
CA SER A 296 -12.56 -4.62 13.26
C SER A 296 -11.73 -4.08 14.43
N ARG A 297 -11.24 -4.93 15.32
CA ARG A 297 -10.31 -4.54 16.39
C ARG A 297 -8.97 -4.08 15.79
N ALA A 298 -8.42 -4.88 14.86
CA ALA A 298 -7.13 -4.62 14.20
C ALA A 298 -7.11 -3.28 13.45
N ILE A 299 -8.10 -3.06 12.57
CA ILE A 299 -8.16 -1.83 11.75
C ILE A 299 -8.36 -0.58 12.61
N THR A 300 -9.19 -0.66 13.64
CA THR A 300 -9.44 0.45 14.56
C THR A 300 -8.17 0.86 15.30
N GLN A 301 -7.40 -0.09 15.81
CA GLN A 301 -6.14 0.16 16.51
C GLN A 301 -5.03 0.66 15.57
N LEU A 302 -4.93 0.11 14.35
CA LEU A 302 -3.94 0.58 13.36
C LEU A 302 -4.18 2.04 12.97
N ILE A 303 -5.43 2.43 12.74
CA ILE A 303 -5.77 3.82 12.40
C ILE A 303 -5.53 4.73 13.61
N ALA A 304 -5.85 4.30 14.82
CA ALA A 304 -5.56 5.04 16.05
C ALA A 304 -4.06 5.31 16.22
N ASP A 305 -3.20 4.37 15.83
CA ASP A 305 -1.74 4.51 15.85
C ASP A 305 -1.17 5.26 14.63
N GLY A 306 -2.04 5.84 13.78
CA GLY A 306 -1.65 6.72 12.67
C GLY A 306 -1.36 6.01 11.36
N VAL A 307 -1.70 4.73 11.22
CA VAL A 307 -1.60 4.03 9.93
C VAL A 307 -2.75 4.46 9.02
N THR A 308 -2.41 4.90 7.80
CA THR A 308 -3.38 5.21 6.74
C THR A 308 -3.34 4.13 5.65
N ALA A 309 -4.49 3.84 5.06
CA ALA A 309 -4.60 2.80 4.04
C ALA A 309 -3.82 3.17 2.76
N SER A 310 -2.91 2.29 2.32
CA SER A 310 -2.08 2.51 1.13
C SER A 310 -1.81 1.18 0.39
N ASN A 311 -1.02 1.23 -0.71
CA ASN A 311 -0.66 0.04 -1.48
C ASN A 311 0.65 -0.63 -1.02
N LEU A 312 1.36 -0.05 -0.06
CA LEU A 312 2.68 -0.54 0.38
C LEU A 312 2.78 -0.58 1.91
N GLY A 313 3.63 -1.47 2.41
CA GLY A 313 4.00 -1.53 3.82
C GLY A 313 2.80 -1.69 4.78
N ARG A 314 2.81 -0.96 5.88
CA ARG A 314 1.76 -1.02 6.92
C ARG A 314 0.38 -0.64 6.39
N GLY A 315 0.30 0.34 5.50
CA GLY A 315 -0.95 0.79 4.90
C GLY A 315 -1.58 -0.27 3.98
N TYR A 316 -0.79 -1.13 3.35
CA TYR A 316 -1.28 -2.28 2.60
C TYR A 316 -1.95 -3.31 3.54
N ILE A 317 -1.33 -3.59 4.69
CA ILE A 317 -1.90 -4.50 5.70
C ILE A 317 -3.26 -3.95 6.18
N LEU A 318 -3.32 -2.68 6.57
CA LEU A 318 -4.58 -2.03 6.96
C LEU A 318 -5.65 -2.15 5.86
N ARG A 319 -5.28 -1.85 4.62
CA ARG A 319 -6.21 -1.95 3.48
C ARG A 319 -6.67 -3.38 3.22
N ARG A 320 -5.81 -4.36 3.34
CA ARG A 320 -6.15 -5.78 3.20
C ARG A 320 -7.19 -6.21 4.24
N LEU A 321 -6.99 -5.85 5.51
CA LEU A 321 -7.92 -6.15 6.60
C LEU A 321 -9.28 -5.47 6.38
N LEU A 322 -9.31 -4.18 6.03
CA LEU A 322 -10.52 -3.43 5.71
C LEU A 322 -11.34 -4.13 4.61
N ARG A 323 -10.69 -4.52 3.53
CA ARG A 323 -11.34 -5.18 2.38
C ARG A 323 -11.89 -6.55 2.74
N ARG A 324 -11.19 -7.31 3.59
CA ARG A 324 -11.70 -8.59 4.09
C ARG A 324 -12.96 -8.39 4.95
N VAL A 325 -13.00 -7.40 5.83
CA VAL A 325 -14.22 -7.08 6.60
C VAL A 325 -15.40 -6.78 5.68
N VAL A 326 -15.21 -5.89 4.69
CA VAL A 326 -16.27 -5.51 3.74
C VAL A 326 -16.77 -6.73 2.94
N ARG A 327 -15.84 -7.56 2.43
CA ARG A 327 -16.19 -8.78 1.70
C ARG A 327 -17.00 -9.76 2.56
N HIS A 328 -16.55 -10.05 3.78
CA HIS A 328 -17.27 -10.95 4.69
C HIS A 328 -18.64 -10.38 5.10
N GLY A 329 -18.78 -9.06 5.16
CA GLY A 329 -20.08 -8.40 5.31
C GLY A 329 -21.00 -8.68 4.10
N ARG A 330 -20.49 -8.60 2.88
CA ARG A 330 -21.25 -8.95 1.66
C ARG A 330 -21.68 -10.43 1.64
N LEU A 331 -20.80 -11.34 2.04
CA LEU A 331 -21.16 -12.77 2.16
C LEU A 331 -22.30 -13.03 3.15
N LEU A 332 -22.46 -12.16 4.14
CA LEU A 332 -23.59 -12.19 5.11
C LEU A 332 -24.81 -11.38 4.66
N GLY A 333 -24.79 -10.75 3.47
CA GLY A 333 -25.89 -9.95 2.92
C GLY A 333 -25.95 -8.51 3.43
N ILE A 334 -24.84 -7.95 3.96
CA ILE A 334 -24.79 -6.53 4.34
C ILE A 334 -24.48 -5.71 3.08
N ASP A 335 -25.50 -5.09 2.50
CA ASP A 335 -25.37 -4.32 1.25
C ASP A 335 -25.05 -2.83 1.47
N LYS A 336 -25.19 -2.33 2.70
CA LYS A 336 -24.93 -0.92 3.06
C LYS A 336 -23.58 -0.77 3.74
N PRO A 337 -22.95 0.43 3.67
CA PRO A 337 -21.76 0.71 4.45
C PRO A 337 -21.98 0.43 5.94
N PHE A 338 -21.03 -0.27 6.56
CA PHE A 338 -21.17 -0.72 7.96
C PHE A 338 -19.87 -0.63 8.77
N LEU A 339 -18.71 -0.37 8.14
CA LEU A 339 -17.43 -0.28 8.85
C LEU A 339 -17.43 0.80 9.94
N GLY A 340 -18.05 1.95 9.69
CA GLY A 340 -18.20 2.98 10.72
C GLY A 340 -18.90 2.46 11.96
N SER A 341 -19.98 1.68 11.79
CA SER A 341 -20.69 1.02 12.90
C SER A 341 -19.80 0.00 13.63
N MET A 342 -19.02 -0.80 12.89
CA MET A 342 -18.08 -1.76 13.50
C MET A 342 -16.96 -1.04 14.26
N GLY A 343 -16.43 0.07 13.70
CA GLY A 343 -15.44 0.92 14.37
C GLY A 343 -15.95 1.50 15.69
N GLU A 344 -17.19 1.99 15.75
CA GLU A 344 -17.82 2.44 17.00
C GLU A 344 -17.88 1.31 18.02
N GLY A 345 -18.26 0.11 17.61
CA GLY A 345 -18.28 -1.06 18.49
C GLY A 345 -16.89 -1.40 19.03
N ALA A 346 -15.87 -1.37 18.16
CA ALA A 346 -14.47 -1.65 18.53
C ALA A 346 -13.92 -0.58 19.49
N ILE A 347 -14.20 0.71 19.23
CA ILE A 347 -13.83 1.81 20.14
C ILE A 347 -14.50 1.60 21.51
N ALA A 348 -15.80 1.36 21.56
CA ALA A 348 -16.50 1.16 22.82
C ALA A 348 -15.97 -0.03 23.61
N LEU A 349 -15.57 -1.12 22.92
CA LEU A 349 -15.06 -2.34 23.56
C LEU A 349 -13.65 -2.16 24.14
N MET A 350 -12.79 -1.37 23.48
CA MET A 350 -11.36 -1.31 23.80
C MET A 350 -10.91 0.02 24.45
N ALA A 351 -11.78 1.05 24.51
CA ALA A 351 -11.38 2.39 24.94
C ALA A 351 -10.92 2.46 26.40
N GLU A 352 -11.41 1.59 27.28
CA GLU A 352 -10.97 1.54 28.67
C GLU A 352 -9.47 1.22 28.77
N ALA A 353 -9.01 0.22 28.01
CA ALA A 353 -7.59 -0.15 27.94
C ALA A 353 -6.76 0.81 27.07
N TYR A 354 -7.39 1.42 26.06
CA TYR A 354 -6.71 2.25 25.05
C TYR A 354 -7.45 3.59 24.85
N PRO A 355 -7.29 4.58 25.77
CA PRO A 355 -8.01 5.87 25.70
C PRO A 355 -7.79 6.66 24.42
N LEU A 356 -6.66 6.48 23.73
CA LEU A 356 -6.33 7.08 22.42
C LEU A 356 -7.45 6.83 21.37
N LEU A 357 -8.19 5.73 21.49
CA LEU A 357 -9.32 5.43 20.61
C LEU A 357 -10.43 6.47 20.72
N LEU A 358 -10.70 7.00 21.91
CA LEU A 358 -11.68 8.07 22.11
C LEU A 358 -11.16 9.41 21.56
N GLU A 359 -9.89 9.71 21.82
CA GLU A 359 -9.27 10.95 21.33
C GLU A 359 -9.25 11.04 19.80
N ARG A 360 -9.05 9.90 19.11
CA ARG A 360 -8.98 9.82 17.65
C ARG A 360 -10.24 9.28 16.98
N ARG A 361 -11.35 9.18 17.72
CA ARG A 361 -12.60 8.57 17.25
C ARG A 361 -13.07 9.12 15.89
N GLU A 362 -13.10 10.44 15.72
CA GLU A 362 -13.54 11.07 14.47
C GLU A 362 -12.63 10.71 13.28
N ALA A 363 -11.32 10.72 13.50
CA ALA A 363 -10.33 10.36 12.48
C ALA A 363 -10.44 8.88 12.08
N ILE A 364 -10.64 7.99 13.06
CA ILE A 364 -10.85 6.55 12.84
C ILE A 364 -12.08 6.32 11.97
N LEU A 365 -13.21 6.89 12.33
CA LEU A 365 -14.47 6.70 11.62
C LEU A 365 -14.43 7.31 10.21
N ALA A 366 -13.78 8.47 10.05
CA ALA A 366 -13.60 9.10 8.74
C ALA A 366 -12.77 8.20 7.80
N GLU A 367 -11.67 7.61 8.29
CA GLU A 367 -10.84 6.69 7.51
C GLU A 367 -11.59 5.41 7.13
N LEU A 368 -12.29 4.79 8.08
CA LEU A 368 -13.09 3.58 7.86
C LEU A 368 -14.15 3.82 6.77
N ASN A 369 -14.97 4.85 6.91
CA ASN A 369 -16.04 5.18 5.97
C ASN A 369 -15.49 5.53 4.58
N ARG A 370 -14.36 6.23 4.51
CA ARG A 370 -13.71 6.61 3.25
C ARG A 370 -13.21 5.38 2.48
N GLU A 371 -12.48 4.48 3.14
CA GLU A 371 -11.92 3.29 2.48
C GLU A 371 -13.03 2.28 2.12
N GLU A 372 -14.08 2.17 2.94
CA GLU A 372 -15.24 1.34 2.61
C GLU A 372 -15.95 1.82 1.34
N ALA A 373 -16.31 3.10 1.26
CA ALA A 373 -16.98 3.67 0.09
C ALA A 373 -16.16 3.43 -1.18
N ARG A 374 -14.86 3.64 -1.10
CA ARG A 374 -13.93 3.44 -2.22
C ARG A 374 -13.81 1.97 -2.63
N PHE A 375 -13.80 1.07 -1.65
CA PHE A 375 -13.68 -0.36 -1.96
C PHE A 375 -14.97 -0.93 -2.52
N LEU A 376 -16.13 -0.48 -2.09
CA LEU A 376 -17.42 -0.92 -2.64
C LEU A 376 -17.51 -0.67 -4.15
N GLU A 377 -17.03 0.48 -4.66
CA GLU A 377 -16.96 0.75 -6.10
C GLU A 377 -16.04 -0.24 -6.84
N THR A 378 -14.91 -0.59 -6.22
CA THR A 378 -13.93 -1.53 -6.79
C THR A 378 -14.45 -2.96 -6.76
N LEU A 379 -15.08 -3.35 -5.65
CA LEU A 379 -15.59 -4.69 -5.39
C LEU A 379 -16.67 -5.06 -6.41
N GLU A 380 -17.66 -4.20 -6.63
CA GLU A 380 -18.76 -4.43 -7.57
C GLU A 380 -18.26 -4.68 -9.00
N ARG A 381 -17.26 -3.91 -9.45
CA ARG A 381 -16.64 -4.08 -10.77
C ARG A 381 -15.80 -5.35 -10.85
N GLY A 382 -14.98 -5.62 -9.83
CA GLY A 382 -14.08 -6.77 -9.78
C GLY A 382 -14.83 -8.10 -9.67
N GLU A 383 -15.88 -8.17 -8.83
CA GLU A 383 -16.71 -9.36 -8.68
C GLU A 383 -17.43 -9.73 -9.99
N LYS A 384 -17.94 -8.72 -10.71
CA LYS A 384 -18.59 -8.97 -12.02
C LYS A 384 -17.61 -9.58 -13.03
N LEU A 385 -16.39 -9.01 -13.12
CA LEU A 385 -15.36 -9.50 -14.06
C LEU A 385 -14.87 -10.89 -13.66
N LEU A 386 -14.67 -11.12 -12.37
CA LEU A 386 -14.25 -12.41 -11.84
C LEU A 386 -15.34 -13.48 -12.06
N ALA A 387 -16.62 -13.11 -11.92
CA ALA A 387 -17.75 -13.98 -12.23
C ALA A 387 -17.76 -14.38 -13.72
N ASP A 388 -17.44 -13.45 -14.63
CA ASP A 388 -17.32 -13.74 -16.06
C ASP A 388 -16.16 -14.73 -16.35
N VAL A 389 -15.02 -14.56 -15.66
CA VAL A 389 -13.87 -15.49 -15.74
C VAL A 389 -14.26 -16.88 -15.22
N LEU A 390 -14.92 -16.94 -14.06
CA LEU A 390 -15.35 -18.19 -13.43
C LEU A 390 -16.44 -18.90 -14.24
N ALA A 391 -17.33 -18.15 -14.91
CA ALA A 391 -18.39 -18.72 -15.78
C ALA A 391 -17.81 -19.47 -17.00
N ALA A 392 -16.58 -19.16 -17.42
CA ALA A 392 -15.86 -19.89 -18.45
C ALA A 392 -15.33 -21.26 -17.98
N GLN A 393 -15.50 -21.60 -16.69
CA GLN A 393 -15.05 -22.84 -16.04
C GLN A 393 -13.57 -23.17 -16.31
N PRO A 394 -12.62 -22.25 -16.01
CA PRO A 394 -11.21 -22.53 -16.19
C PRO A 394 -10.73 -23.56 -15.15
N ASP A 395 -9.70 -24.33 -15.49
CA ASP A 395 -9.00 -25.17 -14.50
C ASP A 395 -8.20 -24.33 -13.51
N GLN A 396 -7.76 -23.13 -13.93
CA GLN A 396 -6.98 -22.18 -13.16
C GLN A 396 -7.23 -20.76 -13.69
N ILE A 397 -7.25 -19.75 -12.82
CA ILE A 397 -7.25 -18.33 -13.24
C ILE A 397 -5.84 -17.99 -13.73
N SER A 398 -5.72 -17.50 -14.97
CA SER A 398 -4.40 -17.17 -15.53
C SER A 398 -3.76 -15.93 -14.85
N GLY A 399 -2.43 -15.86 -14.90
CA GLY A 399 -1.69 -14.72 -14.37
C GLY A 399 -2.04 -13.40 -15.05
N GLU A 400 -2.34 -13.40 -16.33
CA GLU A 400 -2.78 -12.22 -17.10
C GLU A 400 -4.16 -11.72 -16.63
N GLN A 401 -5.12 -12.62 -16.40
CA GLN A 401 -6.45 -12.28 -15.88
C GLN A 401 -6.36 -11.71 -14.45
N ALA A 402 -5.56 -12.35 -13.58
CA ALA A 402 -5.31 -11.86 -12.24
C ALA A 402 -4.62 -10.48 -12.23
N PHE A 403 -3.69 -10.26 -13.17
CA PHE A 403 -3.01 -8.99 -13.36
C PHE A 403 -3.95 -7.91 -13.89
N GLU A 404 -4.82 -8.20 -14.82
CA GLU A 404 -5.84 -7.27 -15.32
C GLU A 404 -6.80 -6.83 -14.21
N LEU A 405 -7.28 -7.77 -13.39
CA LEU A 405 -8.08 -7.48 -12.19
C LEU A 405 -7.34 -6.54 -11.24
N TYR A 406 -6.05 -6.77 -11.02
CA TYR A 406 -5.22 -5.98 -10.11
C TYR A 406 -4.88 -4.59 -10.66
N ASP A 407 -4.32 -4.51 -11.89
CA ASP A 407 -3.76 -3.28 -12.47
C ASP A 407 -4.84 -2.34 -12.99
N THR A 408 -5.82 -2.87 -13.73
CA THR A 408 -6.84 -2.08 -14.40
C THR A 408 -8.03 -1.77 -13.50
N TYR A 409 -8.46 -2.75 -12.71
CA TYR A 409 -9.66 -2.62 -11.89
C TYR A 409 -9.37 -2.40 -10.40
N GLY A 410 -8.10 -2.48 -9.98
CA GLY A 410 -7.69 -2.31 -8.59
C GLY A 410 -8.18 -3.41 -7.64
N PHE A 411 -8.57 -4.58 -8.20
CA PHE A 411 -9.04 -5.73 -7.44
C PHE A 411 -7.83 -6.51 -6.89
N PRO A 412 -7.68 -6.67 -5.56
CA PRO A 412 -6.48 -7.26 -5.01
C PRO A 412 -6.27 -8.72 -5.41
N LEU A 413 -4.99 -9.09 -5.64
CA LEU A 413 -4.61 -10.47 -5.93
C LEU A 413 -5.04 -11.43 -4.82
N ASP A 414 -4.88 -11.05 -3.56
CA ASP A 414 -5.25 -11.85 -2.39
C ASP A 414 -6.75 -12.21 -2.40
N LEU A 415 -7.61 -11.23 -2.76
CA LEU A 415 -9.03 -11.44 -2.91
C LEU A 415 -9.36 -12.36 -4.10
N THR A 416 -8.64 -12.20 -5.21
CA THR A 416 -8.77 -13.10 -6.36
C THR A 416 -8.42 -14.54 -5.97
N GLN A 417 -7.34 -14.73 -5.20
CA GLN A 417 -6.94 -16.05 -4.69
C GLN A 417 -7.97 -16.65 -3.73
N GLU A 418 -8.49 -15.83 -2.81
CA GLU A 418 -9.48 -16.27 -1.82
C GLU A 418 -10.79 -16.72 -2.49
N ILE A 419 -11.29 -15.94 -3.46
CA ILE A 419 -12.51 -16.29 -4.21
C ILE A 419 -12.26 -17.50 -5.12
N ALA A 420 -11.10 -17.61 -5.75
CA ALA A 420 -10.73 -18.79 -6.55
C ALA A 420 -10.69 -20.06 -5.69
N ALA A 421 -10.06 -19.99 -4.51
CA ALA A 421 -9.98 -21.13 -3.59
C ALA A 421 -11.36 -21.59 -3.09
N GLU A 422 -12.31 -20.67 -2.85
CA GLU A 422 -13.69 -21.00 -2.49
C GLU A 422 -14.43 -21.79 -3.60
N GLN A 423 -14.02 -21.62 -4.85
CA GLN A 423 -14.53 -22.36 -6.00
C GLN A 423 -13.67 -23.60 -6.36
N GLY A 424 -12.67 -23.92 -5.53
CA GLY A 424 -11.74 -25.03 -5.76
C GLY A 424 -10.71 -24.79 -6.88
N LEU A 425 -10.50 -23.52 -7.24
CA LEU A 425 -9.55 -23.09 -8.27
C LEU A 425 -8.28 -22.51 -7.69
N THR A 426 -7.21 -22.51 -8.49
CA THR A 426 -5.94 -21.83 -8.17
C THR A 426 -5.73 -20.63 -9.07
N VAL A 427 -4.79 -19.76 -8.70
CA VAL A 427 -4.35 -18.60 -9.50
C VAL A 427 -2.90 -18.82 -9.92
N ASP A 428 -2.57 -18.55 -11.18
CA ASP A 428 -1.21 -18.59 -11.71
C ASP A 428 -0.39 -17.38 -11.20
N LEU A 429 0.25 -17.55 -10.05
CA LEU A 429 1.07 -16.52 -9.41
C LEU A 429 2.34 -16.21 -10.20
N ALA A 430 2.94 -17.20 -10.87
CA ALA A 430 4.15 -17.00 -11.67
C ALA A 430 3.86 -16.15 -12.90
N GLY A 431 2.74 -16.40 -13.58
CA GLY A 431 2.24 -15.58 -14.67
C GLY A 431 1.89 -14.15 -14.23
N PHE A 432 1.25 -14.00 -13.07
CA PHE A 432 0.96 -12.69 -12.49
C PHE A 432 2.24 -11.89 -12.22
N GLU A 433 3.24 -12.51 -11.59
CA GLU A 433 4.53 -11.84 -11.28
C GLU A 433 5.27 -11.45 -12.58
N THR A 434 5.19 -12.29 -13.61
CA THR A 434 5.74 -12.00 -14.94
C THR A 434 5.07 -10.76 -15.56
N ALA A 435 3.74 -10.66 -15.50
CA ALA A 435 2.99 -9.50 -15.98
C ALA A 435 3.32 -8.22 -15.18
N MET A 436 3.45 -8.34 -13.86
CA MET A 436 3.89 -7.26 -12.96
C MET A 436 5.30 -6.76 -13.29
N GLN A 437 6.25 -7.68 -13.55
CA GLN A 437 7.62 -7.33 -13.95
C GLN A 437 7.65 -6.65 -15.31
N ALA A 438 6.87 -7.12 -16.27
CA ALA A 438 6.74 -6.49 -17.58
C ALA A 438 6.17 -5.06 -17.48
N GLN A 439 5.22 -4.81 -16.59
CA GLN A 439 4.71 -3.47 -16.31
C GLN A 439 5.79 -2.58 -15.65
N ARG A 440 6.49 -3.10 -14.62
CA ARG A 440 7.61 -2.38 -13.97
C ARG A 440 8.73 -2.04 -14.95
N GLN A 441 9.06 -2.95 -15.88
CA GLN A 441 10.05 -2.70 -16.93
C GLN A 441 9.59 -1.64 -17.92
N ARG A 442 8.31 -1.65 -18.34
CA ARG A 442 7.73 -0.58 -19.18
C ARG A 442 7.76 0.79 -18.48
N ALA A 443 7.44 0.84 -17.19
CA ALA A 443 7.55 2.05 -16.38
C ALA A 443 9.01 2.50 -16.21
N LYS A 444 9.95 1.54 -16.07
CA LYS A 444 11.39 1.78 -15.98
C LYS A 444 12.03 2.20 -17.31
N ALA A 445 11.57 1.67 -18.43
CA ALA A 445 12.03 2.05 -19.78
C ALA A 445 11.58 3.46 -20.18
N ALA A 446 10.51 3.97 -19.56
CA ALA A 446 10.11 5.38 -19.67
C ALA A 446 10.93 6.33 -18.78
N ALA A 447 11.70 5.80 -17.81
CA ALA A 447 12.68 6.52 -17.01
C ALA A 447 14.08 6.16 -17.53
N VAL A 448 14.87 7.16 -17.96
CA VAL A 448 16.24 7.01 -18.49
C VAL A 448 17.07 6.12 -17.56
N SER A 449 17.52 4.95 -18.04
CA SER A 449 18.27 3.98 -17.25
C SER A 449 19.70 4.43 -17.01
N LEU A 450 20.10 4.58 -15.76
CA LEU A 450 21.51 4.46 -15.37
C LEU A 450 21.90 2.97 -15.33
N ASP A 451 23.00 2.64 -15.97
CA ASP A 451 23.50 1.27 -16.13
C ASP A 451 23.87 0.67 -14.76
N LEU A 452 23.17 -0.38 -14.33
CA LEU A 452 23.34 -1.04 -13.02
C LEU A 452 24.64 -1.84 -12.88
N THR A 453 25.35 -2.14 -13.97
CA THR A 453 26.64 -2.83 -13.97
C THR A 453 27.78 -2.00 -13.37
N VAL A 454 27.60 -0.69 -13.30
CA VAL A 454 28.61 0.27 -12.82
C VAL A 454 28.55 0.50 -11.30
N GLN A 455 27.44 0.15 -10.64
CA GLN A 455 27.28 0.34 -9.17
C GLN A 455 28.23 -0.52 -8.32
N GLY A 456 28.58 -1.73 -8.75
CA GLY A 456 29.45 -2.62 -7.98
C GLY A 456 30.90 -2.13 -7.84
N ALA A 457 31.46 -1.47 -8.87
CA ALA A 457 32.82 -0.95 -8.85
C ALA A 457 32.96 0.26 -7.89
N ILE A 458 31.99 1.15 -7.90
CA ILE A 458 31.93 2.32 -7.02
C ILE A 458 31.70 1.91 -5.54
N GLU A 459 30.89 0.89 -5.26
CA GLU A 459 30.64 0.43 -3.89
C GLU A 459 31.90 -0.10 -3.22
N GLN A 460 32.75 -0.83 -3.97
CA GLN A 460 34.03 -1.33 -3.48
C GLN A 460 34.98 -0.20 -3.12
N VAL A 461 35.05 0.85 -3.95
CA VAL A 461 35.96 1.99 -3.74
C VAL A 461 35.42 2.92 -2.63
N ALA A 462 34.10 3.20 -2.60
CA ALA A 462 33.48 4.11 -1.65
C ALA A 462 33.62 3.65 -0.18
N GLY A 463 33.69 2.33 0.06
CA GLY A 463 33.85 1.76 1.38
C GLY A 463 35.22 2.04 2.06
N THR A 464 36.23 2.42 1.28
CA THR A 464 37.59 2.65 1.76
C THR A 464 37.98 4.13 1.83
N LEU A 465 37.14 5.04 1.30
CA LEU A 465 37.46 6.46 1.22
C LEU A 465 36.91 7.27 2.40
N ALA A 466 37.59 8.36 2.70
CA ALA A 466 37.07 9.36 3.63
C ALA A 466 35.82 10.04 3.05
N ALA A 467 34.94 10.52 3.92
CA ALA A 467 33.72 11.22 3.53
C ALA A 467 34.03 12.47 2.69
N THR A 468 33.32 12.66 1.58
CA THR A 468 33.43 13.87 0.78
C THR A 468 32.82 15.06 1.53
N ARG A 469 33.54 16.17 1.63
CA ARG A 469 33.04 17.41 2.21
C ARG A 469 32.20 18.18 1.18
N PHE A 470 30.91 18.40 1.47
CA PHE A 470 30.05 19.20 0.62
C PHE A 470 30.18 20.70 0.92
N ALA A 471 30.60 21.49 -0.09
CA ALA A 471 30.76 22.96 0.02
C ALA A 471 29.68 23.73 -0.76
N GLY A 472 28.80 23.04 -1.46
CA GLY A 472 27.88 23.58 -2.46
C GLY A 472 26.67 24.37 -1.94
N TYR A 473 26.50 24.51 -0.62
CA TYR A 473 25.48 25.43 -0.10
C TYR A 473 25.84 26.89 -0.30
N THR A 474 27.15 27.22 -0.32
CA THR A 474 27.66 28.59 -0.39
C THR A 474 28.57 28.86 -1.58
N GLN A 475 29.10 27.80 -2.22
CA GLN A 475 30.09 27.92 -3.30
C GLN A 475 29.64 27.14 -4.52
N LEU A 476 29.83 27.70 -5.70
CA LEU A 476 29.63 27.04 -6.99
C LEU A 476 30.93 26.56 -7.63
N GLU A 477 32.06 26.98 -7.11
CA GLU A 477 33.40 26.56 -7.54
C GLU A 477 34.22 26.13 -6.34
N GLN A 478 35.00 25.05 -6.49
CA GLN A 478 35.88 24.51 -5.45
C GLN A 478 37.08 23.82 -6.07
N THR A 479 38.29 24.15 -5.58
CA THR A 479 39.49 23.36 -5.89
C THR A 479 39.43 22.07 -5.06
N SER A 480 39.60 20.94 -5.73
CA SER A 480 39.35 19.62 -5.14
C SER A 480 40.37 18.61 -5.62
N CYS A 481 40.71 17.63 -4.80
CA CYS A 481 41.59 16.52 -5.12
C CYS A 481 40.78 15.30 -5.54
N VAL A 482 41.22 14.63 -6.61
CA VAL A 482 40.62 13.37 -7.09
C VAL A 482 41.07 12.23 -6.17
N LEU A 483 40.15 11.63 -5.46
CA LEU A 483 40.41 10.51 -4.54
C LEU A 483 40.30 9.15 -5.22
N ALA A 484 39.39 9.02 -6.19
CA ALA A 484 39.19 7.78 -6.93
C ALA A 484 38.62 8.02 -8.33
N LEU A 485 38.93 7.11 -9.24
CA LEU A 485 38.39 7.06 -10.60
C LEU A 485 37.83 5.68 -10.91
N VAL A 486 36.69 5.66 -11.60
CA VAL A 486 36.15 4.49 -12.29
C VAL A 486 36.00 4.87 -13.76
N VAL A 487 36.61 4.10 -14.64
CA VAL A 487 36.65 4.35 -16.10
C VAL A 487 35.90 3.20 -16.78
N ASN A 488 34.87 3.51 -17.55
CA ASN A 488 34.07 2.52 -18.27
C ASN A 488 33.63 1.34 -17.40
N GLY A 489 33.30 1.61 -16.12
CA GLY A 489 32.79 0.62 -15.17
C GLY A 489 33.82 -0.15 -14.36
N ALA A 490 35.12 0.13 -14.49
CA ALA A 490 36.20 -0.48 -13.75
C ALA A 490 37.04 0.55 -12.97
N PRO A 491 37.52 0.26 -11.74
CA PRO A 491 38.45 1.12 -11.02
C PRO A 491 39.72 1.36 -11.82
N ALA A 492 40.22 2.60 -11.89
CA ALA A 492 41.38 2.98 -12.67
C ALA A 492 42.18 4.09 -11.97
N GLU A 493 43.50 4.11 -12.22
CA GLU A 493 44.40 5.18 -11.75
C GLU A 493 44.38 6.41 -12.66
N ARG A 494 43.99 6.23 -13.95
CA ARG A 494 43.99 7.26 -14.98
C ARG A 494 42.80 7.10 -15.94
N ALA A 495 42.36 8.24 -16.51
CA ALA A 495 41.41 8.35 -17.59
C ALA A 495 41.97 9.23 -18.71
N SER A 496 41.50 9.02 -19.94
CA SER A 496 41.90 9.74 -21.16
C SER A 496 40.68 10.32 -21.88
N ALA A 497 40.88 11.30 -22.71
CA ALA A 497 39.83 11.92 -23.53
C ALA A 497 39.03 10.86 -24.31
N GLY A 498 37.70 10.92 -24.21
CA GLY A 498 36.75 9.96 -24.76
C GLY A 498 36.19 8.95 -23.76
N ASP A 499 36.79 8.82 -22.56
CA ASP A 499 36.34 7.90 -21.51
C ASP A 499 35.09 8.40 -20.78
N GLY A 500 34.17 7.47 -20.49
CA GLY A 500 33.14 7.64 -19.50
C GLY A 500 33.74 7.47 -18.11
N VAL A 501 33.55 8.45 -17.24
CA VAL A 501 34.22 8.50 -15.93
C VAL A 501 33.21 8.66 -14.77
N GLN A 502 33.56 8.04 -13.63
CA GLN A 502 32.99 8.36 -12.33
C GLN A 502 34.12 8.76 -11.39
N ILE A 503 33.99 9.91 -10.76
CA ILE A 503 35.05 10.58 -10.02
C ILE A 503 34.59 10.85 -8.60
N VAL A 504 35.42 10.51 -7.62
CA VAL A 504 35.22 10.87 -6.23
C VAL A 504 36.22 11.97 -5.85
N LEU A 505 35.71 13.05 -5.28
CA LEU A 505 36.51 14.20 -4.83
C LEU A 505 36.55 14.26 -3.28
N ASP A 506 37.63 14.83 -2.72
CA ASP A 506 37.74 15.10 -1.29
C ASP A 506 36.72 16.15 -0.79
N THR A 507 36.52 17.17 -1.61
CA THR A 507 35.56 18.27 -1.40
C THR A 507 34.82 18.53 -2.69
N THR A 508 33.52 18.84 -2.61
CA THR A 508 32.73 19.12 -3.81
C THR A 508 31.72 20.25 -3.62
N PRO A 509 31.56 21.13 -4.64
CA PRO A 509 30.48 22.11 -4.68
C PRO A 509 29.20 21.51 -5.31
N PHE A 510 29.28 20.30 -5.93
CA PHE A 510 28.18 19.65 -6.60
C PHE A 510 27.23 19.00 -5.59
N TYR A 511 25.95 19.29 -5.70
CA TYR A 511 24.90 18.58 -4.96
C TYR A 511 24.73 17.18 -5.54
N GLY A 512 24.81 16.17 -4.70
CA GLY A 512 24.50 14.78 -5.07
C GLY A 512 23.01 14.51 -4.92
N GLU A 513 22.43 13.79 -5.89
CA GLU A 513 21.03 13.41 -5.89
C GLU A 513 20.57 12.89 -4.51
N GLY A 514 19.49 13.47 -3.98
CA GLY A 514 18.95 13.12 -2.67
C GLY A 514 17.75 13.98 -2.29
N GLY A 515 16.87 13.46 -1.41
CA GLY A 515 15.68 14.18 -0.97
C GLY A 515 14.73 14.61 -2.11
N GLY A 516 14.72 13.85 -3.21
CA GLY A 516 13.93 14.16 -4.41
C GLY A 516 14.53 15.21 -5.34
N GLN A 517 15.66 15.87 -4.98
CA GLN A 517 16.36 16.81 -5.85
C GLN A 517 17.40 16.07 -6.69
N VAL A 518 17.44 16.33 -8.02
CA VAL A 518 18.45 15.80 -8.94
C VAL A 518 19.84 16.34 -8.61
N GLY A 519 20.89 15.55 -8.96
CA GLY A 519 22.28 15.95 -8.83
C GLY A 519 22.64 17.09 -9.79
N ASP A 520 23.62 17.90 -9.40
CA ASP A 520 24.11 19.00 -10.23
C ASP A 520 24.82 18.54 -11.50
N ARG A 521 24.92 19.47 -12.44
CA ARG A 521 25.73 19.37 -13.65
C ARG A 521 26.83 20.43 -13.63
N GLY A 522 27.88 20.23 -14.43
CA GLY A 522 28.95 21.20 -14.56
C GLY A 522 30.25 20.63 -15.14
N LEU A 523 31.38 21.16 -14.71
CA LEU A 523 32.69 20.86 -15.31
C LEU A 523 33.72 20.59 -14.19
N LEU A 524 34.66 19.66 -14.47
CA LEU A 524 35.97 19.64 -13.81
C LEU A 524 37.00 20.11 -14.82
N ILE A 525 37.80 21.09 -14.44
CA ILE A 525 38.84 21.72 -15.32
C ILE A 525 40.16 21.77 -14.59
N GLY A 526 41.23 22.01 -15.33
CA GLY A 526 42.57 22.08 -14.78
C GLY A 526 42.74 23.19 -13.72
N GLN A 527 43.72 23.01 -12.84
CA GLN A 527 44.04 23.98 -11.81
C GLN A 527 44.38 25.35 -12.44
N GLY A 528 43.66 26.40 -12.02
CA GLY A 528 43.80 27.73 -12.61
C GLY A 528 42.68 28.14 -13.56
N GLY A 529 41.72 27.25 -13.82
CA GLY A 529 40.51 27.54 -14.62
C GLY A 529 40.73 27.43 -16.14
N ASP A 530 41.84 26.81 -16.59
CA ASP A 530 42.11 26.53 -17.99
C ASP A 530 41.42 25.24 -18.44
N ASP A 531 40.41 25.36 -19.31
CA ASP A 531 39.69 24.25 -19.90
C ASP A 531 40.37 23.66 -21.15
N SER A 532 41.48 24.28 -21.61
CA SER A 532 42.23 23.81 -22.77
C SER A 532 43.03 22.54 -22.49
N ALA A 533 43.50 22.37 -21.24
CA ALA A 533 44.37 21.27 -20.82
C ALA A 533 43.58 20.06 -20.31
N LEU A 534 42.52 20.32 -19.53
CA LEU A 534 41.65 19.31 -18.95
C LEU A 534 40.18 19.78 -18.96
N LEU A 535 39.28 18.95 -19.49
CA LEU A 535 37.84 19.19 -19.45
C LEU A 535 37.09 17.88 -19.23
N VAL A 536 36.44 17.76 -18.08
CA VAL A 536 35.45 16.70 -17.78
C VAL A 536 34.10 17.32 -17.69
N ARG A 537 33.15 16.86 -18.46
CA ARG A 537 31.75 17.25 -18.37
C ARG A 537 31.06 16.34 -17.36
N ILE A 538 30.55 16.93 -16.28
CA ILE A 538 29.74 16.23 -15.25
C ILE A 538 28.28 16.36 -15.63
N GLU A 539 27.62 15.21 -15.82
CA GLU A 539 26.23 15.08 -16.26
C GLU A 539 25.29 14.73 -15.11
N ALA A 540 25.80 14.00 -14.11
CA ALA A 540 25.05 13.61 -12.95
C ALA A 540 25.96 13.46 -11.71
N VAL A 541 25.44 13.78 -10.55
CA VAL A 541 26.13 13.53 -9.27
C VAL A 541 25.19 12.76 -8.34
N SER A 542 25.65 11.62 -7.87
CA SER A 542 24.92 10.78 -6.91
C SER A 542 25.66 10.71 -5.58
N ARG A 543 24.96 10.27 -4.53
CA ARG A 543 25.53 10.04 -3.22
C ARG A 543 25.57 8.54 -2.94
N ASN A 544 26.76 8.02 -2.66
CA ASN A 544 26.94 6.63 -2.20
C ASN A 544 27.56 6.64 -0.80
N ARG A 545 26.80 6.25 0.23
CA ARG A 545 27.18 6.36 1.64
C ARG A 545 27.61 7.80 2.01
N SER A 546 28.90 7.99 2.31
CA SER A 546 29.49 9.28 2.72
C SER A 546 30.23 9.99 1.58
N VAL A 547 30.29 9.44 0.35
CA VAL A 547 31.01 10.03 -0.78
C VAL A 547 30.07 10.50 -1.88
N PHE A 548 30.48 11.53 -2.63
CA PHE A 548 29.81 12.06 -3.81
C PHE A 548 30.48 11.53 -5.06
N VAL A 549 29.72 10.93 -5.96
CA VAL A 549 30.18 10.32 -7.21
C VAL A 549 29.75 11.19 -8.38
N HIS A 550 30.73 11.76 -9.06
CA HIS A 550 30.54 12.64 -10.22
C HIS A 550 30.64 11.83 -11.49
N GLY A 551 29.51 11.58 -12.16
CA GLY A 551 29.45 10.83 -13.42
C GLY A 551 29.46 11.75 -14.63
N GLY A 552 30.22 11.37 -15.67
CA GLY A 552 30.30 12.17 -16.88
C GLY A 552 31.31 11.64 -17.88
N HIS A 553 31.82 12.53 -18.75
CA HIS A 553 32.76 12.19 -19.83
C HIS A 553 33.97 13.10 -19.80
N LEU A 554 35.14 12.51 -19.94
CA LEU A 554 36.38 13.24 -20.14
C LEU A 554 36.51 13.70 -21.61
N GLU A 555 36.20 14.96 -21.85
CA GLU A 555 36.21 15.53 -23.21
C GLU A 555 37.64 15.88 -23.72
N ARG A 556 38.51 16.30 -22.79
CA ARG A 556 39.88 16.70 -23.12
C ARG A 556 40.90 16.38 -22.02
N GLY A 557 42.13 16.06 -22.42
CA GLY A 557 43.26 15.84 -21.53
C GLY A 557 43.29 14.45 -20.90
N HIS A 558 43.92 14.39 -19.75
CA HIS A 558 44.06 13.20 -18.92
C HIS A 558 43.73 13.56 -17.48
N LEU A 559 43.14 12.61 -16.75
CA LEU A 559 42.86 12.75 -15.33
C LEU A 559 43.40 11.54 -14.57
N ALA A 560 44.06 11.79 -13.44
CA ALA A 560 44.60 10.74 -12.57
C ALA A 560 44.14 10.90 -11.11
N VAL A 561 44.19 9.81 -10.37
CA VAL A 561 44.04 9.84 -8.92
C VAL A 561 45.14 10.71 -8.29
N GLY A 562 44.78 11.61 -7.39
CA GLY A 562 45.68 12.61 -6.79
C GLY A 562 45.75 13.93 -7.55
N ASP A 563 45.17 14.05 -8.74
CA ASP A 563 45.14 15.32 -9.46
C ASP A 563 44.28 16.35 -8.74
N VAL A 564 44.70 17.62 -8.85
CA VAL A 564 43.95 18.76 -8.33
C VAL A 564 43.18 19.42 -9.47
N VAL A 565 41.88 19.50 -9.33
CA VAL A 565 40.96 20.04 -10.34
C VAL A 565 40.15 21.20 -9.77
N LEU A 566 39.70 22.11 -10.61
CA LEU A 566 38.64 23.07 -10.26
C LEU A 566 37.29 22.48 -10.62
N ALA A 567 36.50 22.16 -9.61
CA ALA A 567 35.12 21.69 -9.73
C ALA A 567 34.19 22.90 -9.83
N ARG A 568 33.47 23.03 -10.95
CA ARG A 568 32.60 24.16 -11.27
C ARG A 568 31.18 23.66 -11.58
N VAL A 569 30.22 24.02 -10.76
CA VAL A 569 28.80 23.74 -10.96
C VAL A 569 28.23 24.66 -12.03
N ASP A 570 27.34 24.15 -12.89
CA ASP A 570 26.54 24.99 -13.79
C ASP A 570 25.56 25.87 -12.99
N PRO A 571 25.79 27.19 -12.97
CA PRO A 571 24.99 28.09 -12.15
C PRO A 571 23.54 28.21 -12.63
N GLY A 572 23.31 28.00 -13.94
CA GLY A 572 21.95 28.03 -14.52
C GLY A 572 21.12 26.82 -14.08
N CYS A 573 21.70 25.62 -14.15
CA CYS A 573 21.06 24.39 -13.68
C CYS A 573 20.80 24.45 -12.15
N ARG A 574 21.81 24.84 -11.36
CA ARG A 574 21.68 24.98 -9.91
C ARG A 574 20.56 25.95 -9.51
N ARG A 575 20.50 27.13 -10.12
CA ARG A 575 19.47 28.13 -9.82
C ARG A 575 18.06 27.64 -10.13
N ARG A 576 17.89 26.90 -11.24
CA ARG A 576 16.60 26.29 -11.59
C ARG A 576 16.20 25.20 -10.59
N ALA A 577 17.12 24.33 -10.19
CA ALA A 577 16.87 23.33 -9.14
C ALA A 577 16.50 23.99 -7.80
N GLN A 578 17.22 25.04 -7.38
CA GLN A 578 16.90 25.80 -6.16
C GLN A 578 15.51 26.43 -6.19
N ALA A 579 15.13 27.02 -7.34
CA ALA A 579 13.81 27.62 -7.54
C ALA A 579 12.70 26.56 -7.44
N ASN A 580 12.85 25.44 -8.15
CA ASN A 580 11.89 24.35 -8.11
C ASN A 580 11.81 23.70 -6.72
N HIS A 581 12.93 23.57 -6.00
CA HIS A 581 12.93 22.99 -4.66
C HIS A 581 12.19 23.87 -3.65
N THR A 582 12.50 25.16 -3.65
CA THR A 582 11.80 26.10 -2.78
C THR A 582 10.32 26.20 -3.14
N ALA A 583 9.98 26.19 -4.46
CA ALA A 583 8.58 26.14 -4.91
C ALA A 583 7.85 24.86 -4.45
N THR A 584 8.56 23.75 -4.28
CA THR A 584 7.98 22.49 -3.73
C THR A 584 7.55 22.68 -2.27
N HIS A 585 8.36 23.34 -1.44
CA HIS A 585 7.99 23.68 -0.05
C HIS A 585 6.77 24.62 -0.01
N LEU A 586 6.75 25.66 -0.88
CA LEU A 586 5.58 26.54 -1.00
C LEU A 586 4.32 25.76 -1.42
N LEU A 587 4.46 24.80 -2.34
CA LEU A 587 3.34 23.98 -2.80
C LEU A 587 2.79 23.11 -1.66
N GLN A 588 3.64 22.48 -0.86
CA GLN A 588 3.21 21.73 0.30
C GLN A 588 2.46 22.60 1.31
N ALA A 589 2.99 23.79 1.61
CA ALA A 589 2.35 24.74 2.53
C ALA A 589 0.97 25.20 1.98
N ALA A 590 0.90 25.52 0.69
CA ALA A 590 -0.34 25.95 0.05
C ALA A 590 -1.40 24.85 0.01
N LEU A 591 -1.00 23.60 -0.26
CA LEU A 591 -1.89 22.44 -0.22
C LEU A 591 -2.48 22.23 1.18
N LYS A 592 -1.65 22.35 2.23
CA LYS A 592 -2.12 22.27 3.63
C LYS A 592 -3.11 23.37 3.98
N GLN A 593 -2.90 24.58 3.47
CA GLN A 593 -3.75 25.73 3.76
C GLN A 593 -5.06 25.72 2.98
N VAL A 594 -5.06 25.30 1.70
CA VAL A 594 -6.20 25.42 0.79
C VAL A 594 -7.05 24.16 0.76
N VAL A 595 -6.42 22.96 0.87
CA VAL A 595 -7.11 21.67 0.66
C VAL A 595 -7.36 20.94 1.97
N ASP A 596 -6.30 20.61 2.73
CA ASP A 596 -6.40 19.90 4.00
C ASP A 596 -5.09 20.02 4.81
N PRO A 597 -5.14 20.49 6.08
CA PRO A 597 -3.96 20.56 6.94
C PRO A 597 -3.24 19.23 7.16
N ALA A 598 -3.92 18.10 7.00
CA ALA A 598 -3.37 16.74 7.16
C ALA A 598 -2.56 16.27 5.94
N ILE A 599 -2.48 17.03 4.86
CA ILE A 599 -1.70 16.66 3.67
C ILE A 599 -0.25 16.43 4.04
N ALA A 600 0.25 15.25 3.66
CA ALA A 600 1.64 14.84 3.82
C ALA A 600 2.22 14.41 2.47
N GLN A 601 3.53 14.68 2.30
CA GLN A 601 4.26 14.26 1.11
C GLN A 601 4.33 12.72 1.05
N ALA A 602 4.07 12.16 -0.14
CA ALA A 602 4.29 10.74 -0.47
C ALA A 602 5.54 10.55 -1.35
N GLY A 603 5.97 11.60 -2.06
CA GLY A 603 7.17 11.61 -2.89
C GLY A 603 7.36 12.96 -3.57
N SER A 604 8.57 13.23 -4.06
CA SER A 604 8.87 14.44 -4.83
C SER A 604 9.94 14.17 -5.89
N LEU A 605 9.94 14.99 -6.92
CA LEU A 605 11.02 15.12 -7.89
C LEU A 605 11.23 16.62 -8.14
N VAL A 606 12.45 17.08 -7.90
CA VAL A 606 12.89 18.44 -8.16
C VAL A 606 13.95 18.39 -9.24
N ASP A 607 13.58 18.72 -10.47
CA ASP A 607 14.46 18.77 -11.64
C ASP A 607 14.75 20.23 -12.01
N PHE A 608 15.59 20.46 -13.01
CA PHE A 608 15.96 21.80 -13.47
C PHE A 608 14.78 22.54 -14.15
N ASP A 609 13.92 21.81 -14.85
CA ASP A 609 12.87 22.39 -15.68
C ASP A 609 11.45 22.16 -15.15
N ARG A 610 11.30 21.31 -14.15
CA ARG A 610 10.00 20.97 -13.56
C ARG A 610 10.15 20.47 -12.13
N LEU A 611 9.03 20.48 -11.43
CA LEU A 611 8.89 19.77 -10.16
C LEU A 611 7.66 18.85 -10.19
N ARG A 612 7.70 17.80 -9.39
CA ARG A 612 6.61 16.88 -9.16
C ARG A 612 6.44 16.67 -7.67
N PHE A 613 5.22 16.78 -7.21
CA PHE A 613 4.88 16.58 -5.81
C PHE A 613 3.75 15.57 -5.67
N ASP A 614 4.07 14.42 -5.07
CA ASP A 614 3.13 13.35 -4.78
C ASP A 614 2.71 13.47 -3.31
N PHE A 615 1.41 13.49 -3.02
CA PHE A 615 0.89 13.74 -1.68
C PHE A 615 -0.36 12.90 -1.37
N HIS A 616 -0.56 12.65 -0.08
CA HIS A 616 -1.74 11.95 0.38
C HIS A 616 -2.96 12.87 0.31
N CYS A 617 -3.91 12.52 -0.57
CA CYS A 617 -5.19 13.18 -0.69
C CYS A 617 -6.23 12.19 -1.23
N PRO A 618 -7.38 12.02 -0.57
CA PRO A 618 -8.36 10.99 -0.94
C PRO A 618 -9.18 11.34 -2.19
N ARG A 619 -9.17 12.60 -2.63
CA ARG A 619 -9.93 13.11 -3.76
C ARG A 619 -9.06 13.90 -4.74
N ALA A 620 -9.57 14.14 -5.94
CA ALA A 620 -8.96 15.09 -6.85
C ALA A 620 -9.01 16.51 -6.26
N VAL A 621 -7.95 17.29 -6.51
CA VAL A 621 -7.95 18.73 -6.20
C VAL A 621 -8.77 19.44 -7.27
N THR A 622 -9.72 20.25 -6.84
CA THR A 622 -10.61 20.95 -7.78
C THR A 622 -9.88 22.05 -8.54
N ALA A 623 -10.39 22.40 -9.73
CA ALA A 623 -9.83 23.50 -10.51
C ALA A 623 -9.79 24.83 -9.74
N GLN A 624 -10.77 25.08 -8.87
CA GLN A 624 -10.83 26.28 -8.04
C GLN A 624 -9.73 26.24 -6.95
N GLU A 625 -9.49 25.09 -6.32
CA GLU A 625 -8.41 24.91 -5.34
C GLU A 625 -7.05 25.06 -6.01
N LEU A 626 -6.83 24.45 -7.19
CA LEU A 626 -5.58 24.61 -7.95
C LEU A 626 -5.29 26.07 -8.28
N ALA A 627 -6.30 26.85 -8.70
CA ALA A 627 -6.14 28.27 -8.97
C ALA A 627 -5.84 29.07 -7.69
N ALA A 628 -6.45 28.71 -6.55
CA ALA A 628 -6.16 29.32 -5.25
C ALA A 628 -4.73 29.01 -4.77
N ILE A 629 -4.26 27.79 -4.94
CA ILE A 629 -2.88 27.36 -4.63
C ILE A 629 -1.88 28.16 -5.47
N GLU A 630 -2.08 28.26 -6.80
CA GLU A 630 -1.23 29.07 -7.68
C GLU A 630 -1.17 30.54 -7.25
N THR A 631 -2.32 31.11 -6.94
CA THR A 631 -2.42 32.50 -6.51
C THR A 631 -1.66 32.72 -5.20
N LEU A 632 -1.82 31.83 -4.25
CA LEU A 632 -1.17 31.90 -2.94
C LEU A 632 0.36 31.79 -3.07
N ILE A 633 0.85 30.81 -3.84
CA ILE A 633 2.30 30.61 -4.06
C ILE A 633 2.91 31.83 -4.74
N ASN A 634 2.29 32.33 -5.81
CA ASN A 634 2.79 33.51 -6.50
C ASN A 634 2.71 34.78 -5.62
N GLY A 635 1.74 34.84 -4.69
CA GLY A 635 1.69 35.84 -3.63
C GLY A 635 2.92 35.83 -2.73
N TRP A 636 3.31 34.65 -2.23
CA TRP A 636 4.52 34.47 -1.40
C TRP A 636 5.82 34.74 -2.19
N ILE A 637 5.86 34.37 -3.47
CA ILE A 637 6.98 34.70 -4.36
C ILE A 637 7.11 36.21 -4.49
N SER A 638 6.02 36.91 -4.76
CA SER A 638 5.99 38.36 -4.90
C SER A 638 6.31 39.11 -3.61
N ALA A 639 5.94 38.55 -2.44
CA ALA A 639 6.27 39.10 -1.13
C ALA A 639 7.77 39.03 -0.79
N GLY A 640 8.52 38.13 -1.43
CA GLY A 640 9.98 38.07 -1.28
C GLY A 640 10.46 37.62 0.11
N HIS A 641 9.86 36.56 0.67
CA HIS A 641 10.26 36.02 1.98
C HIS A 641 11.72 35.54 1.93
N GLY A 642 12.56 36.02 2.88
CA GLY A 642 13.93 35.53 3.08
C GLY A 642 13.92 34.16 3.74
N LEU A 643 14.70 33.21 3.21
CA LEU A 643 14.84 31.88 3.80
C LEU A 643 15.87 31.91 4.93
N GLN A 644 15.56 31.23 6.04
CA GLN A 644 16.45 31.02 7.15
C GLN A 644 16.88 29.55 7.19
N VAL A 645 18.17 29.31 7.27
CA VAL A 645 18.72 27.94 7.30
C VAL A 645 19.57 27.77 8.55
N ALA A 646 19.26 26.76 9.36
CA ALA A 646 19.98 26.44 10.57
C ALA A 646 20.22 24.94 10.72
N GLU A 647 21.32 24.57 11.35
CA GLU A 647 21.55 23.20 11.82
C GLU A 647 21.26 23.15 13.34
N MET A 648 20.47 22.16 13.76
CA MET A 648 20.08 21.99 15.16
C MET A 648 19.79 20.53 15.48
N ALA A 649 19.71 20.19 16.77
CA ALA A 649 19.30 18.86 17.20
C ALA A 649 17.87 18.54 16.71
N ILE A 650 17.62 17.29 16.31
CA ILE A 650 16.32 16.86 15.76
C ILE A 650 15.15 17.16 16.71
N ASP A 651 15.34 17.00 18.02
CA ASP A 651 14.30 17.28 19.01
C ASP A 651 13.99 18.78 19.12
N GLN A 652 15.01 19.64 18.97
CA GLN A 652 14.82 21.08 18.90
C GLN A 652 14.06 21.50 17.65
N ALA A 653 14.37 20.89 16.50
CA ALA A 653 13.68 21.13 15.25
C ALA A 653 12.20 20.74 15.34
N ARG A 654 11.90 19.57 15.92
CA ARG A 654 10.53 19.12 16.17
C ARG A 654 9.77 20.02 17.13
N ALA A 655 10.41 20.44 18.21
CA ALA A 655 9.83 21.37 19.20
C ALA A 655 9.54 22.76 18.58
N ALA A 656 10.34 23.19 17.60
CA ALA A 656 10.10 24.41 16.82
C ALA A 656 8.99 24.27 15.76
N GLY A 657 8.45 23.07 15.56
CA GLY A 657 7.38 22.80 14.59
C GLY A 657 7.86 22.42 13.18
N ALA A 658 9.14 22.07 13.01
CA ALA A 658 9.66 21.64 11.71
C ALA A 658 9.02 20.34 11.26
N VAL A 659 8.54 20.31 10.01
CA VAL A 659 7.95 19.14 9.38
C VAL A 659 9.05 18.19 8.91
N ALA A 660 9.00 16.94 9.38
CA ALA A 660 9.89 15.87 8.95
C ALA A 660 9.20 15.02 7.87
N MET A 661 9.93 14.60 6.85
CA MET A 661 9.41 13.69 5.84
C MET A 661 9.26 12.28 6.44
N PHE A 662 8.13 11.64 6.15
CA PHE A 662 7.84 10.30 6.67
C PHE A 662 8.78 9.27 5.99
N GLY A 663 9.51 8.47 6.79
CA GLY A 663 10.35 7.37 6.29
C GLY A 663 11.82 7.72 6.04
N GLU A 664 12.25 8.95 6.18
CA GLU A 664 13.67 9.29 6.13
C GLU A 664 14.36 9.09 7.50
N LYS A 665 15.59 8.57 7.44
CA LYS A 665 16.45 8.44 8.64
C LYS A 665 17.22 9.73 8.82
N TYR A 666 16.89 10.48 9.86
CA TYR A 666 17.59 11.70 10.22
C TYR A 666 18.69 11.39 11.26
N GLY A 667 19.83 12.10 11.16
CA GLY A 667 20.87 12.07 12.20
C GLY A 667 20.44 12.85 13.46
N GLU A 668 21.31 12.86 14.47
CA GLU A 668 21.10 13.64 15.70
C GLU A 668 21.05 15.16 15.42
N VAL A 669 21.77 15.63 14.41
CA VAL A 669 21.76 17.01 13.93
C VAL A 669 21.13 17.06 12.55
N VAL A 670 20.17 17.96 12.36
CA VAL A 670 19.38 18.12 11.13
C VAL A 670 19.46 19.55 10.62
N ARG A 671 19.39 19.68 9.29
CA ARG A 671 19.32 20.98 8.61
C ARG A 671 17.84 21.36 8.47
N VAL A 672 17.47 22.52 9.00
CA VAL A 672 16.12 23.11 8.95
C VAL A 672 16.13 24.25 7.94
N VAL A 673 15.17 24.24 7.02
CA VAL A 673 14.88 25.34 6.10
C VAL A 673 13.56 25.98 6.53
N ASP A 674 13.63 27.24 6.96
CA ASP A 674 12.48 28.01 7.41
C ASP A 674 12.17 29.16 6.42
N ILE A 675 10.92 29.21 5.98
CA ILE A 675 10.33 30.32 5.25
C ILE A 675 9.35 30.99 6.24
N PRO A 676 9.75 32.03 6.97
CA PRO A 676 9.00 32.56 8.10
C PRO A 676 7.54 32.89 7.74
N GLY A 677 6.61 32.32 8.51
CA GLY A 677 5.17 32.47 8.32
C GLY A 677 4.57 31.64 7.18
N VAL A 678 5.37 30.78 6.51
CA VAL A 678 4.91 29.93 5.40
C VAL A 678 5.20 28.45 5.65
N SER A 679 6.46 28.05 5.81
CA SER A 679 6.88 26.66 5.96
C SER A 679 8.17 26.52 6.75
N MET A 680 8.28 25.49 7.60
CA MET A 680 9.51 25.09 8.26
C MET A 680 9.68 23.57 8.09
N GLU A 681 10.78 23.13 7.45
CA GLU A 681 10.95 21.71 7.07
C GLU A 681 12.39 21.22 7.28
N LEU A 682 12.55 19.93 7.60
CA LEU A 682 13.84 19.26 7.60
C LEU A 682 14.25 19.00 6.14
N CYS A 683 15.25 19.72 5.64
CA CYS A 683 15.65 19.62 4.25
C CYS A 683 17.16 19.80 4.02
N GLY A 684 17.78 18.77 3.37
CA GLY A 684 19.17 18.78 2.92
C GLY A 684 19.41 19.35 1.52
N GLY A 685 18.37 19.79 0.82
CA GLY A 685 18.46 20.29 -0.55
C GLY A 685 19.03 21.71 -0.69
N THR A 686 19.20 22.16 -1.92
CA THR A 686 19.62 23.54 -2.20
C THR A 686 18.42 24.43 -2.46
N HIS A 687 18.44 25.65 -1.92
CA HIS A 687 17.34 26.60 -1.95
C HIS A 687 17.79 27.98 -2.42
N VAL A 688 16.82 28.80 -2.88
CA VAL A 688 17.04 30.22 -3.12
C VAL A 688 17.21 30.98 -1.81
N ALA A 689 17.81 32.16 -1.80
CA ALA A 689 17.93 32.99 -0.60
C ALA A 689 16.63 33.73 -0.28
N SER A 690 15.82 34.03 -1.31
CA SER A 690 14.51 34.67 -1.16
C SER A 690 13.51 34.04 -2.12
N THR A 691 12.24 33.91 -1.72
CA THR A 691 11.17 33.41 -2.59
C THR A 691 11.02 34.22 -3.88
N ALA A 692 11.40 35.51 -3.89
CA ALA A 692 11.39 36.36 -5.09
C ALA A 692 12.30 35.80 -6.21
N GLU A 693 13.35 35.05 -5.87
CA GLU A 693 14.27 34.45 -6.85
C GLU A 693 13.65 33.31 -7.67
N ILE A 694 12.52 32.76 -7.22
CA ILE A 694 11.75 31.77 -7.98
C ILE A 694 11.17 32.40 -9.25
N GLY A 695 10.73 33.66 -9.18
CA GLY A 695 10.13 34.41 -10.28
C GLY A 695 8.63 34.12 -10.41
N LEU A 696 8.25 33.06 -11.11
CA LEU A 696 6.87 32.63 -11.28
C LEU A 696 6.72 31.14 -10.99
N PHE A 697 5.48 30.73 -10.63
CA PHE A 697 5.10 29.33 -10.44
C PHE A 697 3.81 29.02 -11.22
N LYS A 698 3.76 27.86 -11.89
CA LYS A 698 2.57 27.40 -12.62
C LYS A 698 2.36 25.89 -12.43
N ILE A 699 1.15 25.49 -12.04
CA ILE A 699 0.72 24.10 -12.07
C ILE A 699 0.41 23.73 -13.52
N VAL A 700 1.01 22.64 -14.01
CA VAL A 700 0.80 22.13 -15.37
C VAL A 700 -0.13 20.93 -15.42
N GLY A 701 -0.28 20.20 -14.33
CA GLY A 701 -1.17 19.04 -14.24
C GLY A 701 -1.45 18.60 -12.82
N GLU A 702 -2.61 17.95 -12.63
CA GLU A 702 -3.00 17.25 -11.42
C GLU A 702 -3.57 15.88 -11.82
N SER A 703 -3.13 14.79 -11.19
CA SER A 703 -3.57 13.44 -11.52
C SER A 703 -3.49 12.49 -10.33
N GLY A 704 -4.21 11.35 -10.41
CA GLY A 704 -4.06 10.25 -9.47
C GLY A 704 -2.89 9.35 -9.87
N VAL A 705 -2.04 8.99 -8.91
CA VAL A 705 -0.91 8.07 -9.13
C VAL A 705 -1.20 6.71 -8.53
N ALA A 706 -1.79 6.70 -7.36
CA ALA A 706 -2.20 5.51 -6.63
C ALA A 706 -3.43 5.82 -5.78
N ALA A 707 -3.99 4.79 -5.18
CA ALA A 707 -5.12 4.95 -4.27
C ALA A 707 -4.76 5.87 -3.08
N GLY A 708 -5.39 7.05 -2.99
CA GLY A 708 -5.12 8.06 -1.95
C GLY A 708 -3.87 8.89 -2.17
N ILE A 709 -3.18 8.73 -3.30
CA ILE A 709 -2.02 9.56 -3.66
C ILE A 709 -2.34 10.35 -4.92
N ARG A 710 -2.25 11.67 -4.79
CA ARG A 710 -2.39 12.61 -5.89
C ARG A 710 -1.03 13.17 -6.26
N ARG A 711 -0.88 13.58 -7.51
CA ARG A 711 0.32 14.17 -8.08
C ARG A 711 0.01 15.55 -8.63
N ILE A 712 0.82 16.53 -8.26
CA ILE A 712 0.89 17.81 -8.95
C ILE A 712 2.22 17.88 -9.68
N GLU A 713 2.16 18.24 -10.97
CA GLU A 713 3.31 18.62 -11.77
C GLU A 713 3.26 20.15 -11.98
N ALA A 714 4.40 20.80 -11.77
CA ALA A 714 4.50 22.24 -11.87
C ALA A 714 5.86 22.68 -12.44
N VAL A 715 5.91 23.91 -12.89
CA VAL A 715 7.13 24.57 -13.40
C VAL A 715 7.34 25.89 -12.67
N ALA A 716 8.60 26.28 -12.49
CA ALA A 716 8.95 27.55 -11.84
C ALA A 716 10.00 28.33 -12.66
N GLY A 717 10.06 29.62 -12.41
CA GLY A 717 11.04 30.50 -13.07
C GLY A 717 10.87 30.64 -14.57
N GLY A 718 11.95 30.58 -15.31
CA GLY A 718 11.96 30.73 -16.77
C GLY A 718 11.17 29.65 -17.52
N ALA A 719 11.01 28.47 -16.95
CA ALA A 719 10.22 27.37 -17.53
C ALA A 719 8.73 27.75 -17.65
N VAL A 720 8.21 28.63 -16.76
CA VAL A 720 6.83 29.13 -16.83
C VAL A 720 6.61 29.92 -18.12
N LEU A 721 7.56 30.77 -18.49
CA LEU A 721 7.47 31.54 -19.72
C LEU A 721 7.48 30.63 -20.95
N GLY A 722 8.34 29.62 -20.98
CA GLY A 722 8.35 28.60 -22.04
C GLY A 722 6.99 27.93 -22.19
N TYR A 723 6.44 27.44 -21.07
CA TYR A 723 5.11 26.80 -21.04
C TYR A 723 3.98 27.72 -21.55
N LEU A 724 3.98 28.99 -21.15
CA LEU A 724 2.98 29.95 -21.59
C LEU A 724 3.09 30.26 -23.09
N ASN A 725 4.32 30.45 -23.61
CA ASN A 725 4.58 30.73 -25.03
C ASN A 725 4.13 29.57 -25.92
N GLU A 726 4.34 28.30 -25.48
CA GLU A 726 3.82 27.13 -26.21
C GLU A 726 2.29 27.12 -26.28
N ARG A 727 1.60 27.48 -25.20
CA ARG A 727 0.15 27.58 -25.19
C ARG A 727 -0.36 28.74 -26.06
N GLU A 728 0.31 29.88 -26.01
CA GLU A 728 0.00 31.01 -26.87
C GLU A 728 0.17 30.66 -28.35
N ALA A 729 1.22 29.96 -28.74
CA ALA A 729 1.44 29.48 -30.11
C ALA A 729 0.31 28.58 -30.60
N VAL A 730 -0.19 27.67 -29.76
CA VAL A 730 -1.35 26.83 -30.10
C VAL A 730 -2.61 27.67 -30.28
N VAL A 731 -2.90 28.58 -29.36
CA VAL A 731 -4.07 29.49 -29.43
C VAL A 731 -4.01 30.35 -30.69
N LYS A 732 -2.85 30.91 -31.01
CA LYS A 732 -2.62 31.69 -32.22
C LYS A 732 -2.84 30.84 -33.49
N THR A 733 -2.28 29.65 -33.55
CA THR A 733 -2.46 28.73 -34.69
C THR A 733 -3.94 28.38 -34.92
N LEU A 734 -4.70 28.14 -33.83
CA LEU A 734 -6.13 27.86 -33.90
C LEU A 734 -6.91 29.14 -34.34
N GLY A 735 -6.57 30.31 -33.76
CA GLY A 735 -7.14 31.58 -34.15
C GLY A 735 -6.98 31.92 -35.64
N ASP A 736 -5.76 31.72 -36.15
CA ASP A 736 -5.45 31.92 -37.58
C ASP A 736 -6.24 30.91 -38.46
N ARG A 737 -6.31 29.63 -38.05
CA ARG A 737 -7.02 28.59 -38.81
C ARG A 737 -8.53 28.79 -38.86
N PHE A 738 -9.11 29.21 -37.75
CA PHE A 738 -10.55 29.42 -37.63
C PHE A 738 -10.95 30.87 -37.94
N LYS A 739 -9.99 31.75 -38.18
CA LYS A 739 -10.21 33.21 -38.36
C LYS A 739 -11.04 33.81 -37.20
N ALA A 740 -10.69 33.45 -35.99
CA ALA A 740 -11.36 33.80 -34.75
C ALA A 740 -10.40 34.42 -33.73
N GLN A 741 -10.90 35.36 -32.94
CA GLN A 741 -10.14 35.87 -31.79
C GLN A 741 -9.99 34.78 -30.73
N PRO A 742 -8.97 34.80 -29.85
CA PRO A 742 -8.75 33.79 -28.83
C PRO A 742 -9.99 33.41 -27.99
N GLY A 743 -10.80 34.43 -27.62
CA GLY A 743 -12.04 34.24 -26.86
C GLY A 743 -13.19 33.59 -27.65
N GLU A 744 -13.12 33.61 -28.98
CA GLU A 744 -14.17 33.09 -29.88
C GLU A 744 -13.87 31.66 -30.38
N ILE A 745 -12.65 31.14 -30.13
CA ILE A 745 -12.20 29.84 -30.67
C ILE A 745 -13.13 28.71 -30.22
N VAL A 746 -13.50 28.69 -28.94
CA VAL A 746 -14.35 27.64 -28.35
C VAL A 746 -15.73 27.65 -29.04
N ASP A 747 -16.37 28.83 -29.17
CA ASP A 747 -17.67 28.95 -29.80
C ASP A 747 -17.62 28.53 -31.27
N ARG A 748 -16.54 28.84 -31.98
CA ARG A 748 -16.32 28.44 -33.37
C ARG A 748 -16.17 26.91 -33.51
N VAL A 749 -15.46 26.28 -32.59
CA VAL A 749 -15.33 24.79 -32.57
C VAL A 749 -16.67 24.12 -32.29
N LEU A 750 -17.45 24.63 -31.33
CA LEU A 750 -18.80 24.13 -31.04
C LEU A 750 -19.73 24.29 -32.25
N ALA A 751 -19.71 25.45 -32.91
CA ALA A 751 -20.49 25.70 -34.12
C ALA A 751 -20.13 24.73 -35.25
N LEU A 752 -18.84 24.43 -35.45
CA LEU A 752 -18.39 23.44 -36.42
C LEU A 752 -18.84 22.00 -36.08
N GLN A 753 -18.85 21.64 -34.81
CA GLN A 753 -19.38 20.34 -34.36
C GLN A 753 -20.86 20.19 -34.65
N ASP A 754 -21.63 21.24 -34.40
CA ASP A 754 -23.08 21.28 -34.69
C ASP A 754 -23.35 21.23 -36.22
N GLU A 755 -22.56 21.98 -37.01
CA GLU A 755 -22.64 21.95 -38.49
C GLU A 755 -22.29 20.58 -39.05
N LEU A 756 -21.24 19.93 -38.53
CA LEU A 756 -20.88 18.55 -38.92
C LEU A 756 -21.99 17.56 -38.61
N LYS A 757 -22.61 17.66 -37.43
CA LYS A 757 -23.73 16.80 -37.02
C LYS A 757 -24.96 17.06 -37.89
N ALA A 758 -25.27 18.30 -38.19
CA ALA A 758 -26.38 18.66 -39.08
C ALA A 758 -26.15 18.17 -40.52
N THR A 759 -24.91 18.33 -41.03
CA THR A 759 -24.50 17.87 -42.36
C THR A 759 -24.56 16.34 -42.47
N GLY A 760 -24.08 15.64 -41.42
CA GLY A 760 -24.18 14.17 -41.35
C GLY A 760 -25.64 13.69 -41.40
N LYS A 761 -26.54 14.37 -40.66
CA LYS A 761 -27.98 14.06 -40.68
C LYS A 761 -28.62 14.35 -42.04
N ALA A 762 -28.26 15.46 -42.69
CA ALA A 762 -28.74 15.81 -44.02
C ALA A 762 -28.25 14.83 -45.09
N LEU A 763 -26.98 14.42 -45.00
CA LEU A 763 -26.40 13.38 -45.89
C LEU A 763 -27.14 12.06 -45.75
N ALA A 764 -27.38 11.59 -44.51
CA ALA A 764 -28.12 10.36 -44.27
C ALA A 764 -29.56 10.44 -44.83
N ALA A 765 -30.24 11.55 -44.64
CA ALA A 765 -31.58 11.78 -45.22
C ALA A 765 -31.57 11.77 -46.76
N ALA A 766 -30.58 12.40 -47.37
CA ALA A 766 -30.44 12.41 -48.84
C ALA A 766 -30.11 11.00 -49.41
N GLN A 767 -29.31 10.21 -48.65
CA GLN A 767 -29.03 8.81 -49.05
C GLN A 767 -30.28 7.93 -49.00
N VAL A 768 -31.14 8.08 -47.96
CA VAL A 768 -32.44 7.38 -47.89
C VAL A 768 -33.36 7.78 -49.04
N GLU A 769 -33.46 9.12 -49.35
CA GLU A 769 -34.27 9.62 -50.46
C GLU A 769 -33.78 9.08 -51.83
N LEU A 770 -32.46 9.07 -52.04
CA LEU A 770 -31.83 8.52 -53.23
C LEU A 770 -32.10 7.02 -53.37
N ALA A 771 -31.96 6.28 -52.23
CA ALA A 771 -32.28 4.84 -52.22
C ALA A 771 -33.74 4.57 -52.57
N GLY A 772 -34.68 5.36 -52.03
CA GLY A 772 -36.11 5.32 -52.35
C GLY A 772 -36.43 5.65 -53.81
N ALA A 773 -35.77 6.67 -54.38
CA ALA A 773 -35.93 7.01 -55.80
C ALA A 773 -35.40 5.93 -56.75
N LYS A 774 -34.22 5.36 -56.46
CA LYS A 774 -33.67 4.22 -57.23
C LYS A 774 -34.56 3.00 -57.09
N ALA A 775 -35.08 2.72 -55.87
CA ALA A 775 -36.00 1.61 -55.66
C ALA A 775 -37.31 1.78 -56.45
N ALA A 776 -37.88 3.00 -56.50
CA ALA A 776 -39.11 3.26 -57.24
C ALA A 776 -39.01 2.95 -58.75
N ALA A 777 -37.82 3.08 -59.34
CA ALA A 777 -37.56 2.72 -60.74
C ALA A 777 -37.60 1.18 -60.98
N LEU A 778 -37.48 0.37 -59.93
CA LEU A 778 -37.47 -1.09 -60.01
C LEU A 778 -38.89 -1.71 -60.00
N VAL A 779 -39.95 -0.96 -59.67
CA VAL A 779 -41.34 -1.47 -59.58
C VAL A 779 -41.76 -2.17 -60.87
N GLY A 780 -41.38 -1.66 -62.06
CA GLY A 780 -41.67 -2.24 -63.34
C GLY A 780 -40.96 -3.55 -63.69
N GLN A 781 -40.01 -3.99 -62.81
CA GLN A 781 -39.29 -5.25 -63.03
C GLN A 781 -39.92 -6.42 -62.23
N ALA A 782 -41.09 -6.19 -61.60
CA ALA A 782 -41.76 -7.23 -60.84
C ALA A 782 -42.42 -8.26 -61.82
N GLU A 783 -42.13 -9.52 -61.61
CA GLU A 783 -42.64 -10.63 -62.42
C GLU A 783 -43.77 -11.38 -61.71
N PRO A 784 -44.85 -11.73 -62.39
CA PRO A 784 -45.95 -12.55 -61.85
C PRO A 784 -45.52 -14.01 -61.73
N ILE A 785 -45.63 -14.55 -60.46
CA ILE A 785 -45.46 -16.00 -60.23
C ILE A 785 -46.74 -16.56 -59.58
N GLY A 786 -47.60 -17.17 -60.40
CA GLY A 786 -48.89 -17.60 -59.92
C GLY A 786 -49.75 -16.44 -59.44
N THR A 787 -50.14 -16.44 -58.16
CA THR A 787 -50.95 -15.40 -57.57
C THR A 787 -50.08 -14.27 -56.90
N PHE A 788 -48.74 -14.40 -56.93
CA PHE A 788 -47.77 -13.49 -56.28
C PHE A 788 -47.02 -12.68 -57.33
N GLN A 789 -46.42 -11.55 -56.88
CA GLN A 789 -45.47 -10.76 -57.65
C GLN A 789 -44.10 -10.89 -57.01
N LEU A 790 -43.09 -11.28 -57.77
CA LEU A 790 -41.69 -11.35 -57.29
C LEU A 790 -40.87 -10.24 -57.94
N LEU A 791 -40.16 -9.48 -57.10
CA LEU A 791 -39.17 -8.54 -57.54
C LEU A 791 -37.79 -8.93 -56.94
N VAL A 792 -36.83 -9.27 -57.79
CA VAL A 792 -35.46 -9.50 -57.44
C VAL A 792 -34.62 -8.51 -58.23
N ALA A 793 -33.91 -7.59 -57.48
CA ALA A 793 -33.15 -6.54 -58.14
C ALA A 793 -31.87 -6.22 -57.43
N ARG A 794 -30.93 -5.62 -58.17
CA ARG A 794 -29.67 -5.09 -57.64
C ARG A 794 -29.79 -3.60 -57.41
N LEU A 795 -29.37 -3.13 -56.22
CA LEU A 795 -29.39 -1.73 -55.79
C LEU A 795 -28.07 -1.38 -55.10
N ASP A 796 -27.09 -0.89 -55.88
CA ASP A 796 -25.75 -0.54 -55.41
C ASP A 796 -25.71 0.87 -54.79
N GLY A 797 -24.74 1.09 -53.90
CA GLY A 797 -24.51 2.36 -53.17
C GLY A 797 -25.56 2.64 -52.09
N VAL A 798 -26.10 1.56 -51.46
CA VAL A 798 -27.13 1.64 -50.41
C VAL A 798 -26.71 0.74 -49.24
N GLU A 799 -26.65 1.31 -48.04
CA GLU A 799 -26.35 0.57 -46.82
C GLU A 799 -27.47 -0.41 -46.42
N GLY A 800 -27.15 -1.43 -45.64
CA GLY A 800 -28.07 -2.50 -45.30
C GLY A 800 -29.40 -2.06 -44.66
N GLY A 801 -29.38 -1.06 -43.80
CA GLY A 801 -30.58 -0.46 -43.17
C GLY A 801 -31.49 0.24 -44.19
N ASP A 802 -30.89 1.00 -45.09
CA ASP A 802 -31.61 1.76 -46.16
C ASP A 802 -32.11 0.82 -47.25
N LEU A 803 -31.34 -0.26 -47.56
CA LEU A 803 -31.75 -1.30 -48.48
C LEU A 803 -32.98 -2.07 -47.94
N GLN A 804 -33.05 -2.31 -46.62
CA GLN A 804 -34.24 -2.91 -45.99
C GLN A 804 -35.46 -1.97 -46.07
N THR A 805 -35.26 -0.68 -45.81
CA THR A 805 -36.32 0.32 -45.96
C THR A 805 -36.81 0.40 -47.41
N ALA A 806 -35.90 0.39 -48.38
CA ALA A 806 -36.23 0.37 -49.80
C ALA A 806 -37.03 -0.90 -50.20
N ALA A 807 -36.65 -2.08 -49.68
CA ALA A 807 -37.36 -3.31 -49.91
C ALA A 807 -38.81 -3.27 -49.35
N GLN A 808 -38.99 -2.70 -48.16
CA GLN A 808 -40.32 -2.51 -47.56
C GLN A 808 -41.21 -1.54 -48.39
N GLN A 809 -40.67 -0.40 -48.81
CA GLN A 809 -41.39 0.57 -49.64
C GLN A 809 -41.79 -0.03 -50.99
N LEU A 810 -40.93 -0.83 -51.62
CA LEU A 810 -41.25 -1.56 -52.84
C LEU A 810 -42.36 -2.60 -52.63
N GLN A 811 -42.29 -3.35 -51.53
CA GLN A 811 -43.32 -4.32 -51.17
C GLN A 811 -44.70 -3.66 -50.96
N GLU A 812 -44.71 -2.51 -50.24
CA GLU A 812 -45.94 -1.73 -50.05
C GLU A 812 -46.55 -1.22 -51.36
N ARG A 813 -45.73 -0.73 -52.30
CA ARG A 813 -46.16 -0.25 -53.62
C ARG A 813 -46.68 -1.37 -54.51
N LEU A 814 -46.04 -2.55 -54.44
CA LEU A 814 -46.48 -3.75 -55.25
C LEU A 814 -47.67 -4.46 -54.60
N GLY A 815 -47.97 -4.17 -53.31
CA GLY A 815 -49.16 -4.64 -52.61
C GLY A 815 -48.97 -5.91 -51.79
N ALA A 816 -50.12 -6.43 -51.28
CA ALA A 816 -50.14 -7.52 -50.31
C ALA A 816 -49.56 -8.86 -50.83
N ASN A 817 -49.58 -9.08 -52.16
CA ASN A 817 -49.11 -10.30 -52.80
C ASN A 817 -47.63 -10.24 -53.24
N ALA A 818 -46.91 -9.21 -52.91
CA ALA A 818 -45.53 -8.98 -53.36
C ALA A 818 -44.46 -9.62 -52.46
N ALA A 819 -43.46 -10.22 -53.09
CA ALA A 819 -42.20 -10.63 -52.48
C ALA A 819 -41.05 -9.85 -53.13
N VAL A 820 -40.34 -9.06 -52.30
CA VAL A 820 -39.22 -8.23 -52.78
C VAL A 820 -37.94 -8.73 -52.19
N MET A 821 -36.91 -8.87 -53.02
CA MET A 821 -35.54 -9.13 -52.61
C MET A 821 -34.61 -8.16 -53.33
N LEU A 822 -33.84 -7.44 -52.55
CA LEU A 822 -32.79 -6.54 -53.02
C LEU A 822 -31.41 -7.00 -52.56
N GLY A 823 -30.42 -6.87 -53.43
CA GLY A 823 -29.02 -7.10 -53.10
C GLY A 823 -28.14 -6.03 -53.74
N GLY A 824 -27.05 -5.64 -53.08
CA GLY A 824 -26.17 -4.64 -53.65
C GLY A 824 -24.86 -4.52 -52.93
N LEU A 825 -23.98 -3.73 -53.51
CA LEU A 825 -22.71 -3.31 -52.89
C LEU A 825 -22.94 -1.98 -52.18
N PRO A 826 -22.76 -1.87 -50.85
CA PRO A 826 -22.85 -0.60 -50.14
C PRO A 826 -21.87 0.43 -50.70
N ASP A 827 -20.65 0.03 -50.95
CA ASP A 827 -19.64 0.79 -51.69
C ASP A 827 -19.36 0.06 -53.03
N PRO A 828 -19.72 0.64 -54.16
CA PRO A 828 -19.42 0.04 -55.46
C PRO A 828 -17.94 -0.11 -55.77
N ALA A 829 -17.04 0.60 -55.05
CA ALA A 829 -15.60 0.46 -55.22
C ALA A 829 -15.02 -0.70 -54.38
N ASP A 830 -15.73 -1.11 -53.31
CA ASP A 830 -15.34 -2.23 -52.43
C ASP A 830 -16.23 -3.43 -52.71
N GLY A 831 -15.79 -4.31 -53.62
CA GLY A 831 -16.52 -5.52 -53.99
C GLY A 831 -16.58 -6.65 -52.95
N ALA A 832 -15.95 -6.45 -51.78
CA ALA A 832 -15.82 -7.49 -50.74
C ALA A 832 -17.10 -7.66 -49.89
N LYS A 833 -17.93 -6.59 -49.77
CA LYS A 833 -19.13 -6.58 -48.91
C LYS A 833 -20.41 -6.49 -49.73
N VAL A 834 -21.24 -7.51 -49.66
CA VAL A 834 -22.60 -7.55 -50.26
C VAL A 834 -23.65 -7.46 -49.16
N VAL A 835 -24.63 -6.59 -49.30
CA VAL A 835 -25.80 -6.52 -48.41
C VAL A 835 -27.04 -7.04 -49.13
N LEU A 836 -27.90 -7.72 -48.37
CA LEU A 836 -29.14 -8.31 -48.88
C LEU A 836 -30.31 -7.85 -47.99
N ALA A 837 -31.46 -7.50 -48.58
CA ALA A 837 -32.70 -7.19 -47.89
C ALA A 837 -33.90 -7.88 -48.56
N ALA A 838 -34.87 -8.33 -47.78
CA ALA A 838 -36.12 -8.90 -48.31
C ALA A 838 -37.32 -8.37 -47.51
N ALA A 839 -38.41 -8.11 -48.22
CA ALA A 839 -39.70 -7.76 -47.65
C ALA A 839 -40.84 -8.51 -48.33
N PHE A 840 -41.67 -9.20 -47.56
CA PHE A 840 -42.77 -10.04 -48.04
C PHE A 840 -44.13 -9.46 -47.58
N GLY A 841 -45.03 -9.33 -48.50
CA GLY A 841 -46.38 -8.89 -48.19
C GLY A 841 -47.21 -9.89 -47.41
N PRO A 842 -48.31 -9.46 -46.77
CA PRO A 842 -49.09 -10.30 -45.85
C PRO A 842 -49.64 -11.60 -46.53
N ALA A 843 -49.96 -11.56 -47.76
CA ALA A 843 -50.44 -12.74 -48.47
C ALA A 843 -49.35 -13.80 -48.75
N VAL A 844 -48.09 -13.34 -48.96
CA VAL A 844 -46.93 -14.22 -49.14
C VAL A 844 -46.59 -14.88 -47.82
N VAL A 845 -46.69 -14.09 -46.71
CA VAL A 845 -46.45 -14.63 -45.37
C VAL A 845 -47.55 -15.65 -44.97
N ALA A 846 -48.78 -15.37 -45.28
CA ALA A 846 -49.94 -16.30 -45.06
C ALA A 846 -49.80 -17.61 -45.84
N ALA A 847 -49.12 -17.58 -47.01
CA ALA A 847 -48.82 -18.78 -47.80
C ALA A 847 -47.61 -19.61 -47.25
N GLY A 848 -47.07 -19.22 -46.07
CA GLY A 848 -46.02 -19.97 -45.36
C GLY A 848 -44.55 -19.46 -45.59
N SER A 849 -44.36 -18.43 -46.40
CA SER A 849 -43.02 -17.90 -46.72
C SER A 849 -42.66 -16.72 -45.76
N LYS A 850 -41.48 -16.80 -45.11
CA LYS A 850 -40.98 -15.74 -44.24
C LYS A 850 -39.73 -15.09 -44.82
N ALA A 851 -39.70 -13.77 -44.92
CA ALA A 851 -38.60 -13.02 -45.51
C ALA A 851 -37.26 -13.30 -44.81
N GLY A 852 -37.25 -13.37 -43.48
CA GLY A 852 -36.04 -13.64 -42.68
C GLY A 852 -35.47 -15.05 -42.96
N ALA A 853 -36.30 -16.06 -43.03
CA ALA A 853 -35.88 -17.44 -43.34
C ALA A 853 -35.36 -17.58 -44.78
N PHE A 854 -35.99 -16.87 -45.72
CA PHE A 854 -35.60 -16.87 -47.12
C PHE A 854 -34.22 -16.20 -47.29
N ILE A 855 -34.02 -15.00 -46.72
CA ILE A 855 -32.75 -14.25 -46.84
C ILE A 855 -31.60 -14.95 -46.15
N ALA A 856 -31.84 -15.65 -45.03
CA ALA A 856 -30.83 -16.46 -44.34
C ALA A 856 -30.31 -17.60 -45.27
N GLY A 857 -31.21 -18.27 -46.04
CA GLY A 857 -30.82 -19.27 -47.02
C GLY A 857 -29.95 -18.71 -48.16
N VAL A 858 -30.32 -17.54 -48.68
CA VAL A 858 -29.56 -16.84 -49.73
C VAL A 858 -28.22 -16.35 -49.24
N ALA A 859 -28.17 -15.74 -48.06
CA ALA A 859 -26.94 -15.25 -47.43
C ALA A 859 -25.94 -16.40 -47.20
N LYS A 860 -26.42 -17.56 -46.74
CA LYS A 860 -25.59 -18.76 -46.55
C LYS A 860 -25.05 -19.30 -47.87
N ALA A 861 -25.84 -19.28 -48.94
CA ALA A 861 -25.40 -19.69 -50.29
C ALA A 861 -24.32 -18.74 -50.86
N CYS A 862 -24.31 -17.46 -50.43
CA CYS A 862 -23.32 -16.47 -50.82
C CYS A 862 -22.09 -16.44 -49.86
N GLY A 863 -21.95 -17.38 -48.92
CA GLY A 863 -20.83 -17.43 -47.95
C GLY A 863 -20.94 -16.42 -46.82
N GLY A 864 -22.09 -15.83 -46.62
CA GLY A 864 -22.39 -14.86 -45.57
C GLY A 864 -23.36 -15.40 -44.50
N GLY A 865 -23.66 -14.59 -43.52
CA GLY A 865 -24.64 -14.84 -42.47
C GLY A 865 -25.64 -13.69 -42.36
N GLY A 866 -26.86 -14.01 -41.94
CA GLY A 866 -27.88 -13.01 -41.69
C GLY A 866 -29.22 -13.66 -41.36
N GLY A 867 -30.08 -12.94 -40.71
CA GLY A 867 -31.46 -13.33 -40.40
C GLY A 867 -32.22 -12.13 -39.86
N GLY A 868 -33.51 -12.09 -40.07
CA GLY A 868 -34.41 -11.07 -39.57
C GLY A 868 -35.74 -11.69 -39.16
N ARG A 869 -36.60 -10.91 -38.52
CA ARG A 869 -37.95 -11.32 -38.12
C ARG A 869 -38.86 -11.50 -39.34
#